data_a370b92e5b88f2886ffec4165b7c72f1
#
_entry.id   a370b92e5b88f2886ffec4165b7c72f1
#
_cell.length_a   1.000
_cell.length_b   1.000
_cell.length_c   1.000
_cell.angle_alpha   90.00
_cell.angle_beta   90.00
_cell.angle_gamma   90.00
#
_symmetry.space_group_name_H-M   'P 1'
#
loop_
_entity.id
_entity.type
_entity.pdbx_description
1 polymer ?
#
loop_
_entity_poly.entity_id
_entity_poly.type
_entity_poly.pdbx_seq_one_letter_code
_entity_poly.pdbx_strand_id
1 'polypeptide(L)'
;MKVFVAVSLVLTSSLLAQTPAPGLSSGKHPFTFEDMMKLKRVGAPVPSPDGKWVVFDCEDVDLEPNRKISHLWIVPAQGGDSRRLNPTPNHEERPRFSPDGKQLIWTSKPTDLTQIWICDFDTGAGMLVGQPHQVTNISTGADGAIWSPGGKNIVFVSAVYPECADDACNKHRDDELKKSKVKAKVFTRLFHRHWNTYTEFKRSHLFVVGADVSSTDTLSVGTAGVSPAESSSEGVSTTASQTPDKMSGGPTGKMPMLRKGEPRDLTPGDHDVPPFHLGGQDMYAISPDGQEVAYTSNIDEVEATSTNNEIFIVPMAGGTPKKISTSPGSDSTPLYSPDGKYIAWRSQARGGFEADKWRLFVHDRQSGTIQDLTEKLDRSVGSFTWLDSNSILFSSEDHGASLVSLAAVGAAEGVRITQINQKDLIHADDLVWVNGTLFFSQMSAQAPNEIWKHDFEGARDAADPDVRYEAVTHMNDALLSQIDMQPLESFTFKGANDEEVQGFMVKPPGFDPNKKYPLKFLIHGGPQGAWGNSWTYRWNAEVFAANGYVVVMINFHGSTGYGQKFTDSISGDWGGKPYVDLMKGLDYAEKTYPFIDKNREAALGASYGGYMANWLLGHTDRFKCIVSHDGTFNTESAYGTTEELWFPEWEFKGLPWKQRELYRKFSPHLFADKFKTPTLVVHGQNDYRLDVSEGFQLFTTLQRLKVPSKMLYFPDEGHWVLKPQNSRLWYKTVNDWVEQWCK
;
A
#
# COMPACT_ATOMS: atom_id res chain seq x y z
N MET A 1 21.00 48.68 -45.78
CA MET A 1 19.87 47.89 -46.28
C MET A 1 20.28 46.43 -46.29
N LYS A 2 20.03 45.68 -45.24
CA LYS A 2 20.33 44.24 -45.15
C LYS A 2 18.99 43.50 -45.09
N VAL A 3 18.73 42.69 -46.11
CA VAL A 3 17.53 41.88 -46.26
C VAL A 3 17.76 40.60 -45.46
N PHE A 4 16.89 40.34 -44.47
CA PHE A 4 16.81 39.04 -43.80
C PHE A 4 15.79 38.17 -44.55
N VAL A 5 16.26 37.04 -45.07
CA VAL A 5 15.40 35.98 -45.61
C VAL A 5 15.12 35.01 -44.47
N ALA A 6 13.88 34.93 -44.07
CA ALA A 6 13.40 33.92 -43.12
C ALA A 6 13.08 32.62 -43.88
N VAL A 7 13.83 31.57 -43.59
CA VAL A 7 13.53 30.19 -44.05
C VAL A 7 12.64 29.51 -43.01
N SER A 8 11.38 29.34 -43.33
CA SER A 8 10.44 28.51 -42.53
C SER A 8 10.72 27.04 -42.83
N LEU A 9 11.27 26.31 -41.85
CA LEU A 9 11.33 24.85 -41.87
C LEU A 9 9.96 24.31 -41.47
N VAL A 10 9.23 23.74 -42.40
CA VAL A 10 8.04 22.95 -42.16
C VAL A 10 8.52 21.53 -41.79
N LEU A 11 8.45 21.20 -40.50
CA LEU A 11 8.61 19.81 -40.01
C LEU A 11 7.33 19.05 -40.30
N THR A 12 7.28 18.29 -41.37
CA THR A 12 6.29 17.25 -41.60
C THR A 12 6.65 16.05 -40.72
N SER A 13 5.92 15.87 -39.61
CA SER A 13 5.97 14.64 -38.84
C SER A 13 5.25 13.55 -39.65
N SER A 14 6.05 12.69 -40.30
CA SER A 14 5.55 11.45 -40.85
C SER A 14 5.17 10.51 -39.73
N LEU A 15 3.86 10.34 -39.44
CA LEU A 15 3.34 9.19 -38.73
C LEU A 15 3.69 7.94 -39.57
N LEU A 16 4.73 7.24 -39.16
CA LEU A 16 4.99 5.87 -39.61
C LEU A 16 3.87 5.02 -39.01
N ALA A 17 2.89 4.65 -39.82
CA ALA A 17 1.94 3.59 -39.49
C ALA A 17 2.77 2.32 -39.25
N GLN A 18 2.81 1.84 -38.01
CA GLN A 18 3.39 0.56 -37.67
C GLN A 18 2.56 -0.52 -38.37
N THR A 19 3.19 -1.27 -39.25
CA THR A 19 2.61 -2.49 -39.81
C THR A 19 2.30 -3.46 -38.68
N PRO A 20 1.06 -4.06 -38.61
CA PRO A 20 0.74 -5.04 -37.56
C PRO A 20 1.71 -6.20 -37.61
N ALA A 21 2.23 -6.61 -36.45
CA ALA A 21 3.02 -7.80 -36.30
C ALA A 21 2.20 -9.04 -36.72
N PRO A 22 2.76 -10.01 -37.45
CA PRO A 22 2.04 -11.21 -37.82
C PRO A 22 1.68 -12.03 -36.59
N GLY A 23 0.40 -12.27 -36.36
CA GLY A 23 -0.10 -13.15 -35.28
C GLY A 23 -1.05 -12.51 -34.27
N LEU A 24 -1.29 -11.20 -34.34
CA LEU A 24 -2.30 -10.55 -33.48
C LEU A 24 -3.71 -11.05 -33.85
N SER A 25 -4.55 -11.31 -32.82
CA SER A 25 -5.97 -11.53 -33.03
C SER A 25 -6.54 -10.28 -33.74
N SER A 26 -7.36 -10.47 -34.78
CA SER A 26 -7.81 -9.37 -35.65
C SER A 26 -8.46 -8.24 -34.82
N GLY A 27 -7.83 -7.06 -34.81
CA GLY A 27 -8.36 -5.85 -34.18
C GLY A 27 -7.74 -5.50 -32.80
N LYS A 28 -6.91 -6.35 -32.20
CA LYS A 28 -6.21 -6.05 -30.94
C LYS A 28 -4.79 -5.51 -31.17
N HIS A 29 -4.28 -4.74 -30.21
CA HIS A 29 -2.90 -4.23 -30.22
C HIS A 29 -2.13 -4.62 -28.94
N PRO A 30 -0.78 -4.63 -28.95
CA PRO A 30 0.02 -4.84 -27.75
C PRO A 30 -0.27 -3.83 -26.66
N PHE A 31 -0.19 -4.24 -25.39
CA PHE A 31 -0.42 -3.38 -24.24
C PHE A 31 0.64 -2.28 -24.13
N THR A 32 0.22 -1.02 -24.14
CA THR A 32 1.13 0.14 -24.03
C THR A 32 1.09 0.76 -22.64
N PHE A 33 2.10 1.56 -22.30
CA PHE A 33 2.08 2.37 -21.10
C PHE A 33 0.89 3.34 -21.07
N GLU A 34 0.57 3.94 -22.21
CA GLU A 34 -0.55 4.85 -22.38
C GLU A 34 -1.91 4.17 -22.13
N ASP A 35 -2.07 2.92 -22.53
CA ASP A 35 -3.27 2.14 -22.20
C ASP A 35 -3.35 1.85 -20.71
N MET A 36 -2.22 1.46 -20.09
CA MET A 36 -2.15 1.24 -18.65
C MET A 36 -2.56 2.49 -17.85
N MET A 37 -2.20 3.69 -18.33
CA MET A 37 -2.59 4.94 -17.68
C MET A 37 -4.06 5.32 -17.89
N LYS A 38 -4.72 4.81 -18.95
CA LYS A 38 -6.16 5.02 -19.18
C LYS A 38 -7.05 4.07 -18.37
N LEU A 39 -6.49 2.98 -17.84
CA LEU A 39 -7.25 2.04 -17.03
C LEU A 39 -7.71 2.72 -15.74
N LYS A 40 -8.99 2.53 -15.44
CA LYS A 40 -9.63 2.97 -14.20
C LYS A 40 -9.09 2.15 -13.03
N ARG A 41 -8.76 2.79 -11.94
CA ARG A 41 -8.25 2.13 -10.72
C ARG A 41 -9.37 2.07 -9.71
N VAL A 42 -10.12 0.98 -9.75
CA VAL A 42 -11.29 0.74 -8.90
C VAL A 42 -10.81 0.44 -7.48
N GLY A 43 -11.35 1.17 -6.51
CA GLY A 43 -11.10 0.97 -5.08
C GLY A 43 -12.00 -0.07 -4.44
N ALA A 44 -11.91 -0.17 -3.11
CA ALA A 44 -12.65 -1.15 -2.32
C ALA A 44 -14.19 -0.96 -2.44
N PRO A 45 -14.98 -2.05 -2.43
CA PRO A 45 -16.43 -1.96 -2.46
C PRO A 45 -17.00 -1.40 -1.14
N VAL A 46 -17.96 -0.50 -1.24
CA VAL A 46 -18.72 0.02 -0.11
C VAL A 46 -20.22 -0.20 -0.40
N PRO A 47 -20.77 -1.38 -0.08
CA PRO A 47 -22.18 -1.66 -0.29
C PRO A 47 -23.07 -0.83 0.64
N SER A 48 -24.23 -0.42 0.16
CA SER A 48 -25.26 0.22 0.98
C SER A 48 -25.83 -0.77 2.00
N PRO A 49 -26.24 -0.33 3.22
CA PRO A 49 -26.78 -1.22 4.25
C PRO A 49 -28.01 -2.03 3.81
N ASP A 50 -28.78 -1.54 2.84
CA ASP A 50 -29.92 -2.28 2.26
C ASP A 50 -29.51 -3.25 1.13
N GLY A 51 -28.22 -3.29 0.76
CA GLY A 51 -27.67 -4.20 -0.26
C GLY A 51 -28.06 -3.86 -1.70
N LYS A 52 -28.57 -2.66 -1.99
CA LYS A 52 -29.00 -2.31 -3.35
C LYS A 52 -27.92 -1.66 -4.19
N TRP A 53 -26.99 -0.95 -3.57
CA TRP A 53 -25.98 -0.16 -4.23
C TRP A 53 -24.57 -0.49 -3.71
N VAL A 54 -23.59 -0.33 -4.58
CA VAL A 54 -22.16 -0.33 -4.19
C VAL A 54 -21.56 1.00 -4.62
N VAL A 55 -21.05 1.75 -3.66
CA VAL A 55 -20.24 2.96 -3.89
C VAL A 55 -18.76 2.56 -3.80
N PHE A 56 -17.92 3.20 -4.59
CA PHE A 56 -16.48 3.00 -4.58
C PHE A 56 -15.79 4.28 -5.07
N ASP A 57 -14.55 4.45 -4.65
CA ASP A 57 -13.70 5.45 -5.29
C ASP A 57 -13.00 4.84 -6.51
N CYS A 58 -12.75 5.68 -7.51
CA CYS A 58 -12.06 5.28 -8.72
C CYS A 58 -11.05 6.35 -9.14
N GLU A 59 -9.76 5.98 -9.13
CA GLU A 59 -8.67 6.88 -9.51
C GLU A 59 -8.49 6.90 -11.03
N ASP A 60 -8.51 8.10 -11.58
CA ASP A 60 -8.14 8.42 -12.96
C ASP A 60 -6.73 9.00 -13.01
N VAL A 61 -5.99 8.66 -14.06
CA VAL A 61 -4.68 9.26 -14.34
C VAL A 61 -4.81 10.27 -15.47
N ASP A 62 -4.54 11.53 -15.15
CA ASP A 62 -4.46 12.62 -16.12
C ASP A 62 -2.97 12.85 -16.44
N LEU A 63 -2.53 12.26 -17.52
CA LEU A 63 -1.10 12.12 -17.84
C LEU A 63 -0.44 13.46 -18.18
N GLU A 64 -1.11 14.34 -18.90
CA GLU A 64 -0.52 15.63 -19.32
C GLU A 64 -0.38 16.62 -18.15
N PRO A 65 -1.38 16.83 -17.26
CA PRO A 65 -1.18 17.57 -16.03
C PRO A 65 -0.34 16.86 -14.97
N ASN A 66 0.08 15.62 -15.22
CA ASN A 66 0.88 14.80 -14.30
C ASN A 66 0.21 14.60 -12.94
N ARG A 67 -1.07 14.27 -12.92
CA ARG A 67 -1.85 14.09 -11.70
C ARG A 67 -2.67 12.82 -11.73
N LYS A 68 -3.02 12.37 -10.54
CA LYS A 68 -4.01 11.35 -10.28
C LYS A 68 -5.16 11.99 -9.51
N ILE A 69 -6.36 11.59 -9.81
CA ILE A 69 -7.56 12.13 -9.18
C ILE A 69 -8.59 11.01 -8.99
N SER A 70 -9.03 10.83 -7.76
CA SER A 70 -10.07 9.89 -7.41
C SER A 70 -11.42 10.57 -7.34
N HIS A 71 -12.47 9.83 -7.71
CA HIS A 71 -13.84 10.29 -7.67
C HIS A 71 -14.77 9.17 -7.18
N LEU A 72 -15.89 9.56 -6.57
CA LEU A 72 -16.90 8.61 -6.14
C LEU A 72 -17.75 8.11 -7.32
N TRP A 73 -17.89 6.80 -7.41
CA TRP A 73 -18.72 6.08 -8.36
C TRP A 73 -19.74 5.22 -7.64
N ILE A 74 -20.81 4.87 -8.33
CA ILE A 74 -21.86 4.01 -7.82
C ILE A 74 -22.36 3.06 -8.92
N VAL A 75 -22.70 1.85 -8.50
CA VAL A 75 -23.28 0.80 -9.35
C VAL A 75 -24.38 0.07 -8.59
N PRO A 76 -25.44 -0.45 -9.25
CA PRO A 76 -26.39 -1.36 -8.60
C PRO A 76 -25.66 -2.61 -8.09
N ALA A 77 -25.96 -3.10 -6.88
CA ALA A 77 -25.32 -4.28 -6.30
C ALA A 77 -25.53 -5.55 -7.15
N GLN A 78 -26.53 -5.58 -8.01
CA GLN A 78 -26.77 -6.66 -8.96
C GLN A 78 -26.00 -6.51 -10.29
N GLY A 79 -25.09 -5.53 -10.36
CA GLY A 79 -24.37 -5.18 -11.57
C GLY A 79 -25.14 -4.21 -12.48
N GLY A 80 -24.46 -3.73 -13.52
CA GLY A 80 -25.02 -2.76 -14.47
C GLY A 80 -24.06 -1.59 -14.72
N ASP A 81 -24.59 -0.48 -15.23
CA ASP A 81 -23.79 0.68 -15.59
C ASP A 81 -23.33 1.45 -14.35
N SER A 82 -22.01 1.53 -14.18
CA SER A 82 -21.39 2.40 -13.18
C SER A 82 -21.46 3.87 -13.58
N ARG A 83 -21.74 4.76 -12.63
CA ARG A 83 -21.81 6.22 -12.90
C ARG A 83 -21.14 7.04 -11.80
N ARG A 84 -20.71 8.22 -12.14
CA ARG A 84 -20.21 9.20 -11.17
C ARG A 84 -21.32 9.53 -10.16
N LEU A 85 -21.02 9.40 -8.87
CA LEU A 85 -21.97 9.72 -7.81
C LEU A 85 -22.02 11.23 -7.54
N ASN A 86 -20.86 11.87 -7.46
CA ASN A 86 -20.71 13.31 -7.23
C ASN A 86 -19.96 13.96 -8.41
N PRO A 87 -20.60 14.83 -9.21
CA PRO A 87 -19.97 15.43 -10.40
C PRO A 87 -19.08 16.64 -10.04
N THR A 88 -18.17 16.50 -9.10
CA THR A 88 -17.19 17.51 -8.70
C THR A 88 -15.83 17.30 -9.39
N PRO A 89 -15.02 18.36 -9.61
CA PRO A 89 -13.64 18.22 -10.04
C PRO A 89 -12.67 17.89 -8.89
N ASN A 90 -13.13 17.88 -7.65
CA ASN A 90 -12.29 17.65 -6.48
C ASN A 90 -11.90 16.17 -6.36
N HIS A 91 -10.76 15.92 -5.72
CA HIS A 91 -10.38 14.59 -5.30
C HIS A 91 -11.30 14.10 -4.17
N GLU A 92 -11.84 12.88 -4.31
CA GLU A 92 -12.78 12.26 -3.37
C GLU A 92 -12.43 10.79 -3.22
N GLU A 93 -12.39 10.29 -1.99
CA GLU A 93 -12.04 8.91 -1.67
C GLU A 93 -12.66 8.45 -0.35
N ARG A 94 -12.57 7.15 -0.07
CA ARG A 94 -12.98 6.50 1.19
C ARG A 94 -14.44 6.77 1.58
N PRO A 95 -15.41 6.50 0.69
CA PRO A 95 -16.83 6.67 1.02
C PRO A 95 -17.27 5.69 2.12
N ARG A 96 -18.23 6.12 2.97
CA ARG A 96 -18.88 5.26 3.97
C ARG A 96 -20.34 5.65 4.14
N PHE A 97 -21.25 4.69 4.01
CA PHE A 97 -22.68 4.90 4.32
C PHE A 97 -22.91 5.06 5.82
N SER A 98 -23.87 5.89 6.20
CA SER A 98 -24.46 5.88 7.53
C SER A 98 -25.14 4.51 7.79
N PRO A 99 -25.28 4.08 9.06
CA PRO A 99 -25.88 2.78 9.37
C PRO A 99 -27.30 2.58 8.85
N ASP A 100 -28.05 3.66 8.69
CA ASP A 100 -29.42 3.63 8.12
C ASP A 100 -29.44 3.78 6.59
N GLY A 101 -28.28 3.96 5.96
CA GLY A 101 -28.10 4.10 4.53
C GLY A 101 -28.55 5.43 3.94
N LYS A 102 -28.98 6.40 4.77
CA LYS A 102 -29.56 7.67 4.29
C LYS A 102 -28.57 8.79 4.08
N GLN A 103 -27.32 8.59 4.51
CA GLN A 103 -26.24 9.55 4.34
C GLN A 103 -24.97 8.84 3.89
N LEU A 104 -24.11 9.58 3.22
CA LEU A 104 -22.77 9.15 2.81
C LEU A 104 -21.76 10.18 3.33
N ILE A 105 -20.67 9.71 3.93
CA ILE A 105 -19.48 10.52 4.21
C ILE A 105 -18.34 10.07 3.30
N TRP A 106 -17.41 10.99 3.04
CA TRP A 106 -16.19 10.71 2.29
C TRP A 106 -15.11 11.74 2.62
N THR A 107 -13.87 11.40 2.31
CA THR A 107 -12.76 12.34 2.34
C THR A 107 -12.70 13.11 1.03
N SER A 108 -12.63 14.45 1.08
CA SER A 108 -12.43 15.30 -0.11
C SER A 108 -11.37 16.35 0.12
N LYS A 109 -10.65 16.70 -0.96
CA LYS A 109 -9.57 17.66 -0.98
C LYS A 109 -9.87 18.83 -1.92
N PRO A 110 -10.77 19.76 -1.55
CA PRO A 110 -11.07 20.93 -2.36
C PRO A 110 -9.97 21.99 -2.32
N THR A 111 -9.09 21.93 -1.31
CA THR A 111 -7.90 22.79 -1.11
C THR A 111 -6.66 21.93 -0.90
N ASP A 112 -5.64 22.42 -0.23
CA ASP A 112 -4.41 21.65 0.07
C ASP A 112 -4.61 20.60 1.17
N LEU A 113 -5.69 20.69 1.95
CA LEU A 113 -5.99 19.77 3.06
C LEU A 113 -7.24 18.93 2.79
N THR A 114 -7.18 17.66 3.16
CA THR A 114 -8.34 16.77 3.19
C THR A 114 -9.28 17.12 4.34
N GLN A 115 -10.58 16.96 4.12
CA GLN A 115 -11.62 17.12 5.14
C GLN A 115 -12.72 16.08 4.91
N ILE A 116 -13.51 15.81 5.95
CA ILE A 116 -14.66 14.90 5.85
C ILE A 116 -15.87 15.69 5.38
N TRP A 117 -16.52 15.14 4.36
CA TRP A 117 -17.74 15.66 3.75
C TRP A 117 -18.91 14.72 3.97
N ILE A 118 -20.12 15.23 3.97
CA ILE A 118 -21.35 14.47 4.14
C ILE A 118 -22.42 14.97 3.18
N CYS A 119 -23.28 14.06 2.74
CA CYS A 119 -24.47 14.38 1.98
C CYS A 119 -25.58 13.35 2.27
N ASP A 120 -26.84 13.77 2.18
CA ASP A 120 -27.97 12.86 2.21
C ASP A 120 -27.96 11.97 0.97
N PHE A 121 -28.50 10.75 1.10
CA PHE A 121 -28.49 9.74 0.06
C PHE A 121 -29.90 9.13 -0.11
N ASP A 122 -30.38 9.12 -1.33
CA ASP A 122 -31.62 8.43 -1.71
C ASP A 122 -31.32 6.98 -2.09
N THR A 123 -31.64 6.05 -1.22
CA THR A 123 -31.44 4.61 -1.42
C THR A 123 -32.32 4.01 -2.54
N GLY A 124 -33.42 4.69 -2.91
CA GLY A 124 -34.30 4.27 -4.02
C GLY A 124 -33.70 4.61 -5.38
N ALA A 125 -33.13 5.81 -5.51
CA ALA A 125 -32.54 6.31 -6.74
C ALA A 125 -31.02 6.09 -6.84
N GLY A 126 -30.36 5.78 -5.72
CA GLY A 126 -28.90 5.62 -5.64
C GLY A 126 -28.17 6.93 -5.88
N MET A 127 -28.63 8.05 -5.35
CA MET A 127 -28.05 9.36 -5.64
C MET A 127 -27.95 10.24 -4.39
N LEU A 128 -27.03 11.19 -4.41
CA LEU A 128 -26.95 12.23 -3.40
C LEU A 128 -28.13 13.17 -3.47
N VAL A 129 -28.62 13.63 -2.32
CA VAL A 129 -29.76 14.56 -2.19
C VAL A 129 -29.30 15.87 -1.56
N GLY A 130 -29.54 16.98 -2.24
CA GLY A 130 -29.08 18.28 -1.79
C GLY A 130 -27.61 18.56 -2.13
N GLN A 131 -26.99 19.44 -1.38
CA GLN A 131 -25.59 19.82 -1.59
C GLN A 131 -24.70 19.19 -0.52
N PRO A 132 -23.58 18.56 -0.90
CA PRO A 132 -22.57 18.11 0.06
C PRO A 132 -22.09 19.27 0.94
N HIS A 133 -21.86 18.99 2.21
CA HIS A 133 -21.27 19.95 3.13
C HIS A 133 -20.17 19.34 3.97
N GLN A 134 -19.28 20.19 4.48
CA GLN A 134 -18.09 19.79 5.21
C GLN A 134 -18.45 19.52 6.68
N VAL A 135 -18.04 18.35 7.21
CA VAL A 135 -18.23 17.94 8.61
C VAL A 135 -17.08 18.44 9.48
N THR A 136 -15.85 18.37 8.97
CA THR A 136 -14.64 18.78 9.70
C THR A 136 -14.05 20.03 9.07
N ASN A 137 -13.47 20.89 9.92
CA ASN A 137 -12.68 22.04 9.50
C ASN A 137 -11.46 22.15 10.43
N ILE A 138 -10.61 21.12 10.38
CA ILE A 138 -9.44 21.00 11.23
C ILE A 138 -8.19 21.43 10.45
N SER A 139 -7.33 22.22 11.09
CA SER A 139 -6.18 22.88 10.43
C SER A 139 -5.10 21.92 9.96
N THR A 140 -5.11 20.71 10.49
CA THR A 140 -4.18 19.61 10.14
C THR A 140 -4.76 18.60 9.14
N GLY A 141 -6.03 18.82 8.70
CA GLY A 141 -6.73 17.89 7.81
C GLY A 141 -7.41 16.74 8.56
N ALA A 142 -8.33 16.07 7.88
CA ALA A 142 -9.07 14.92 8.39
C ALA A 142 -9.22 13.85 7.31
N ASP A 143 -9.06 12.57 7.69
CA ASP A 143 -9.15 11.41 6.81
C ASP A 143 -9.71 10.18 7.54
N GLY A 144 -10.03 9.10 6.79
CA GLY A 144 -10.36 7.78 7.34
C GLY A 144 -11.64 7.74 8.18
N ALA A 145 -12.65 8.52 7.83
CA ALA A 145 -13.88 8.64 8.61
C ALA A 145 -14.71 7.36 8.63
N ILE A 146 -15.16 6.93 9.82
CA ILE A 146 -16.11 5.84 10.01
C ILE A 146 -17.29 6.29 10.91
N TRP A 147 -18.49 5.74 10.63
CA TRP A 147 -19.68 6.02 11.39
C TRP A 147 -19.76 5.20 12.68
N SER A 148 -20.23 5.83 13.76
CA SER A 148 -20.75 5.05 14.91
C SER A 148 -22.03 4.29 14.52
N PRO A 149 -22.28 3.10 15.07
CA PRO A 149 -23.46 2.27 14.71
C PRO A 149 -24.82 2.96 14.92
N GLY A 150 -24.86 3.93 15.82
CA GLY A 150 -26.08 4.75 16.03
C GLY A 150 -26.22 5.95 15.08
N GLY A 151 -25.28 6.15 14.13
CA GLY A 151 -25.30 7.28 13.20
C GLY A 151 -25.07 8.66 13.81
N LYS A 152 -24.72 8.73 15.11
CA LYS A 152 -24.62 10.00 15.85
C LYS A 152 -23.24 10.62 15.85
N ASN A 153 -22.21 9.81 15.70
CA ASN A 153 -20.82 10.21 15.74
C ASN A 153 -20.06 9.69 14.52
N ILE A 154 -19.03 10.44 14.15
CA ILE A 154 -18.04 10.07 13.13
C ILE A 154 -16.68 10.07 13.83
N VAL A 155 -15.92 8.97 13.68
CA VAL A 155 -14.53 8.87 14.13
C VAL A 155 -13.65 9.03 12.90
N PHE A 156 -12.57 9.81 13.01
CA PHE A 156 -11.66 10.09 11.90
C PHE A 156 -10.23 10.30 12.42
N VAL A 157 -9.25 10.32 11.52
CA VAL A 157 -7.83 10.53 11.80
C VAL A 157 -7.41 11.94 11.46
N SER A 158 -6.57 12.56 12.31
CA SER A 158 -5.85 13.79 11.99
C SER A 158 -4.44 13.74 12.57
N ALA A 159 -3.45 14.29 11.84
CA ALA A 159 -2.07 14.38 12.29
C ALA A 159 -1.82 15.69 13.03
N VAL A 160 -1.62 15.63 14.35
CA VAL A 160 -1.51 16.76 15.25
C VAL A 160 -0.19 16.80 15.99
N TYR A 161 0.19 17.95 16.53
CA TYR A 161 1.33 18.06 17.45
C TYR A 161 0.92 17.56 18.84
N PRO A 162 1.61 16.55 19.43
CA PRO A 162 1.22 15.93 20.70
C PRO A 162 1.13 16.92 21.88
N GLU A 163 1.90 18.01 21.83
CA GLU A 163 1.88 19.07 22.84
C GLU A 163 0.70 20.04 22.69
N CYS A 164 -0.02 20.01 21.58
CA CYS A 164 -1.15 20.90 21.30
C CYS A 164 -2.45 20.33 21.83
N ALA A 165 -3.12 21.08 22.71
CA ALA A 165 -4.39 20.67 23.29
C ALA A 165 -5.60 20.96 22.39
N ASP A 166 -5.44 21.78 21.33
CA ASP A 166 -6.51 22.21 20.44
C ASP A 166 -6.01 22.53 19.02
N ASP A 167 -6.96 22.73 18.11
CA ASP A 167 -6.67 23.05 16.71
C ASP A 167 -6.00 24.41 16.51
N ALA A 168 -6.28 25.38 17.39
CA ALA A 168 -5.66 26.70 17.30
C ALA A 168 -4.15 26.63 17.55
N CYS A 169 -3.70 25.80 18.49
CA CYS A 169 -2.30 25.51 18.74
C CYS A 169 -1.65 24.83 17.53
N ASN A 170 -2.28 23.80 16.96
CA ASN A 170 -1.79 23.11 15.75
C ASN A 170 -1.61 24.10 14.59
N LYS A 171 -2.64 24.91 14.34
CA LYS A 171 -2.59 25.94 13.30
C LYS A 171 -1.46 26.95 13.53
N HIS A 172 -1.30 27.40 14.76
CA HIS A 172 -0.24 28.37 15.11
C HIS A 172 1.15 27.79 14.80
N ARG A 173 1.40 26.54 15.20
CA ARG A 173 2.67 25.83 14.92
C ARG A 173 2.94 25.71 13.42
N ASP A 174 1.95 25.30 12.64
CA ASP A 174 2.08 25.20 11.17
C ASP A 174 2.34 26.59 10.54
N ASP A 175 1.64 27.62 11.00
CA ASP A 175 1.83 28.99 10.50
C ASP A 175 3.22 29.53 10.82
N GLU A 176 3.77 29.25 12.00
CA GLU A 176 5.14 29.61 12.39
C GLU A 176 6.17 28.93 11.49
N LEU A 177 6.03 27.60 11.26
CA LEU A 177 6.91 26.86 10.38
C LEU A 177 6.88 27.37 8.93
N LYS A 178 5.69 27.68 8.42
CA LYS A 178 5.52 28.27 7.07
C LYS A 178 6.18 29.64 6.95
N LYS A 179 6.05 30.50 7.97
CA LYS A 179 6.64 31.86 8.00
C LYS A 179 8.14 31.86 8.22
N SER A 180 8.68 30.82 8.85
CA SER A 180 10.10 30.75 9.16
C SER A 180 10.97 30.75 7.89
N LYS A 181 11.98 31.62 7.87
CA LYS A 181 13.03 31.61 6.84
C LYS A 181 14.08 30.52 7.08
N VAL A 182 14.17 30.02 8.30
CA VAL A 182 15.05 28.91 8.66
C VAL A 182 14.34 27.60 8.27
N LYS A 183 14.96 26.80 7.40
CA LYS A 183 14.42 25.50 6.95
C LYS A 183 15.18 24.33 7.58
N ALA A 184 16.14 24.61 8.46
CA ALA A 184 16.83 23.57 9.23
C ALA A 184 15.85 22.88 10.20
N LYS A 185 15.95 21.56 10.27
CA LYS A 185 15.22 20.72 11.23
C LYS A 185 16.22 20.14 12.24
N VAL A 186 15.83 20.03 13.50
CA VAL A 186 16.61 19.41 14.57
C VAL A 186 15.87 18.14 15.00
N PHE A 187 16.51 17.02 14.88
CA PHE A 187 15.96 15.73 15.25
C PHE A 187 16.72 15.19 16.48
N THR A 188 15.99 14.67 17.44
CA THR A 188 16.52 14.11 18.69
C THR A 188 16.15 12.65 18.87
N ARG A 189 15.32 12.10 17.98
CA ARG A 189 14.85 10.72 18.02
C ARG A 189 14.55 10.18 16.62
N LEU A 190 14.37 8.88 16.49
CA LEU A 190 13.74 8.18 15.37
C LEU A 190 12.20 8.07 15.63
N PHE A 191 11.32 8.03 14.62
CA PHE A 191 11.67 8.31 13.23
C PHE A 191 11.83 9.81 12.98
N HIS A 192 12.92 10.21 12.37
CA HIS A 192 13.04 11.59 11.85
C HIS A 192 12.56 11.69 10.40
N ARG A 193 12.45 10.58 9.71
CA ARG A 193 11.88 10.42 8.36
C ARG A 193 11.23 9.04 8.26
N HIS A 194 10.22 8.92 7.42
CA HIS A 194 9.50 7.68 7.20
C HIS A 194 9.01 7.60 5.75
N TRP A 195 9.21 6.45 5.10
CA TRP A 195 8.86 6.16 3.72
C TRP A 195 9.47 7.14 2.70
N ASN A 196 8.88 8.31 2.46
CA ASN A 196 9.33 9.33 1.50
C ASN A 196 9.26 10.76 2.04
N THR A 197 8.98 10.94 3.34
CA THR A 197 8.82 12.25 3.97
C THR A 197 9.63 12.37 5.25
N TYR A 198 10.04 13.59 5.59
CA TYR A 198 10.54 13.91 6.93
C TYR A 198 9.36 14.12 7.86
N THR A 199 9.40 13.52 9.05
CA THR A 199 8.39 13.76 10.06
C THR A 199 8.44 15.21 10.54
N GLU A 200 7.28 15.80 10.80
CA GLU A 200 7.15 17.14 11.37
C GLU A 200 6.86 17.09 12.87
N PHE A 201 7.12 15.93 13.49
CA PHE A 201 6.80 15.62 14.90
C PHE A 201 5.30 15.59 15.20
N LYS A 202 4.45 15.59 14.20
CA LYS A 202 3.03 15.29 14.32
C LYS A 202 2.82 13.82 14.56
N ARG A 203 1.70 13.50 15.24
CA ARG A 203 1.19 12.15 15.45
C ARG A 203 -0.21 12.01 14.89
N SER A 204 -0.50 10.90 14.27
CA SER A 204 -1.87 10.55 13.91
C SER A 204 -2.66 10.27 15.16
N HIS A 205 -3.80 10.94 15.36
CA HIS A 205 -4.72 10.68 16.46
C HIS A 205 -6.12 10.39 15.92
N LEU A 206 -6.90 9.62 16.67
CA LEU A 206 -8.32 9.42 16.42
C LEU A 206 -9.12 10.54 17.08
N PHE A 207 -9.97 11.16 16.29
CA PHE A 207 -10.92 12.17 16.73
C PHE A 207 -12.35 11.68 16.59
N VAL A 208 -13.24 12.20 17.43
CA VAL A 208 -14.68 12.02 17.30
C VAL A 208 -15.40 13.34 17.17
N VAL A 209 -16.37 13.39 16.26
CA VAL A 209 -17.27 14.56 16.06
C VAL A 209 -18.72 14.09 15.96
N GLY A 210 -19.68 14.92 16.38
CA GLY A 210 -21.10 14.64 16.16
C GLY A 210 -21.45 14.74 14.67
N ALA A 211 -22.29 13.83 14.19
CA ALA A 211 -22.75 13.82 12.80
C ALA A 211 -23.78 14.91 12.47
N ASP A 212 -24.51 15.43 13.47
CA ASP A 212 -25.52 16.51 13.34
C ASP A 212 -24.86 17.90 13.15
N VAL A 213 -24.05 18.08 12.13
CA VAL A 213 -23.56 19.39 11.71
C VAL A 213 -24.57 20.01 10.75
N SER A 214 -25.48 20.81 11.26
CA SER A 214 -26.46 21.52 10.42
C SER A 214 -25.72 22.54 9.54
N SER A 215 -26.13 22.66 8.27
CA SER A 215 -25.60 23.63 7.30
C SER A 215 -25.79 25.11 7.72
N THR A 216 -26.46 25.37 8.83
CA THR A 216 -26.69 26.71 9.41
C THR A 216 -25.63 27.13 10.44
N ASP A 217 -24.73 26.23 10.84
CA ASP A 217 -23.68 26.51 11.83
C ASP A 217 -22.33 26.95 11.21
N THR A 218 -22.33 27.44 9.98
CA THR A 218 -21.18 28.17 9.41
C THR A 218 -20.98 29.42 10.25
N LEU A 219 -19.99 29.35 11.15
CA LEU A 219 -19.59 30.45 12.03
C LEU A 219 -19.41 31.72 11.20
N SER A 220 -20.32 32.68 11.41
CA SER A 220 -20.07 34.08 11.06
C SER A 220 -18.85 34.56 11.84
N VAL A 221 -17.74 34.74 11.13
CA VAL A 221 -16.59 35.46 11.66
C VAL A 221 -17.06 36.88 11.98
N GLY A 222 -17.39 37.09 13.23
CA GLY A 222 -17.70 38.43 13.74
C GLY A 222 -16.46 39.31 13.57
N THR A 223 -16.57 40.30 12.72
CA THR A 223 -15.60 41.38 12.63
C THR A 223 -15.63 42.13 13.96
N ALA A 224 -14.74 41.76 14.87
CA ALA A 224 -14.46 42.59 16.08
C ALA A 224 -13.71 43.82 15.63
N GLY A 225 -14.35 44.96 15.83
CA GLY A 225 -13.79 46.26 15.53
C GLY A 225 -12.51 46.55 16.33
N VAL A 226 -11.51 46.98 15.61
CA VAL A 226 -10.24 47.45 16.17
C VAL A 226 -10.46 48.83 16.75
N SER A 227 -10.33 48.98 18.08
CA SER A 227 -10.05 50.25 18.69
C SER A 227 -8.57 50.33 19.10
N PRO A 228 -7.88 51.44 18.84
CA PRO A 228 -6.47 51.55 19.15
C PRO A 228 -6.26 51.88 20.64
N ALA A 229 -5.37 51.18 21.30
CA ALA A 229 -4.88 51.52 22.63
C ALA A 229 -3.39 51.80 22.60
N GLU A 230 -3.06 52.80 23.33
CA GLU A 230 -1.83 53.55 23.43
C GLU A 230 -0.61 52.77 23.92
N SER A 231 0.54 53.33 23.54
CA SER A 231 1.88 52.94 23.94
C SER A 231 2.17 53.21 25.42
N SER A 232 2.84 52.31 26.11
CA SER A 232 3.75 52.67 27.19
C SER A 232 4.88 51.65 27.34
N SER A 233 6.04 52.20 27.51
CA SER A 233 7.37 51.62 27.51
C SER A 233 7.77 51.02 28.88
N GLU A 234 8.84 50.17 28.77
CA GLU A 234 9.90 49.91 29.76
C GLU A 234 9.75 48.76 30.77
N GLY A 235 10.82 47.96 30.81
CA GLY A 235 11.21 47.25 32.00
C GLY A 235 11.91 45.88 31.75
N VAL A 236 13.20 45.94 31.38
CA VAL A 236 14.11 44.78 31.46
C VAL A 236 14.37 44.44 32.93
N SER A 237 14.19 43.17 33.31
CA SER A 237 14.88 42.64 34.51
C SER A 237 15.16 41.15 34.32
N THR A 238 16.45 40.82 34.36
CA THR A 238 17.05 39.51 34.51
C THR A 238 16.92 38.98 35.94
N THR A 239 16.59 37.69 36.14
CA THR A 239 17.33 36.81 37.08
C THR A 239 16.73 35.41 37.22
N ALA A 240 17.65 34.40 37.09
CA ALA A 240 17.85 33.23 37.92
C ALA A 240 16.84 32.04 37.92
N SER A 241 17.38 30.95 37.41
CA SER A 241 17.22 29.53 37.75
C SER A 241 16.40 29.18 39.00
N GLN A 242 15.41 28.28 38.81
CA GLN A 242 15.00 27.33 39.86
C GLN A 242 14.59 25.97 39.23
N THR A 243 15.06 24.90 39.85
CA THR A 243 14.78 23.46 39.60
C THR A 243 13.31 23.08 39.80
N PRO A 244 12.78 22.06 39.10
CA PRO A 244 11.39 21.66 39.29
C PRO A 244 11.22 20.73 40.49
N ASP A 245 10.36 21.14 41.39
CA ASP A 245 9.81 20.32 42.45
C ASP A 245 8.65 19.41 41.93
N LYS A 246 8.57 18.24 42.55
CA LYS A 246 7.54 17.23 42.31
C LYS A 246 6.14 17.78 42.56
N MET A 247 5.24 17.68 41.58
CA MET A 247 3.82 17.82 41.79
C MET A 247 3.13 16.46 41.78
N SER A 248 2.73 16.02 42.94
CA SER A 248 1.66 15.03 43.17
C SER A 248 0.32 15.80 43.28
N GLY A 249 -0.71 15.37 42.56
CA GLY A 249 -2.07 15.88 42.74
C GLY A 249 -2.87 15.85 41.42
N GLY A 250 -3.59 14.75 41.15
CA GLY A 250 -4.52 14.69 40.05
C GLY A 250 -5.75 15.59 40.28
N PRO A 251 -6.24 16.28 39.25
CA PRO A 251 -7.51 16.97 39.34
C PRO A 251 -8.68 16.04 39.05
N THR A 252 -9.56 15.84 40.01
CA THR A 252 -10.93 15.37 39.76
C THR A 252 -11.71 16.53 39.10
N GLY A 253 -11.52 16.69 37.80
CA GLY A 253 -12.26 17.62 36.95
C GLY A 253 -13.42 16.93 36.26
N LYS A 254 -14.64 17.46 36.40
CA LYS A 254 -15.79 17.07 35.54
C LYS A 254 -15.36 17.25 34.09
N MET A 255 -15.53 16.13 33.29
CA MET A 255 -15.29 16.18 31.84
C MET A 255 -16.06 17.35 31.20
N PRO A 256 -15.42 18.15 30.33
CA PRO A 256 -16.15 19.16 29.56
C PRO A 256 -17.14 18.44 28.63
N MET A 257 -18.41 18.84 28.67
CA MET A 257 -19.36 18.43 27.62
C MET A 257 -18.89 18.98 26.28
N LEU A 258 -18.89 18.11 25.24
CA LEU A 258 -18.61 18.51 23.85
C LEU A 258 -19.44 19.74 23.48
N ARG A 259 -18.78 20.78 23.02
CA ARG A 259 -19.47 21.83 22.28
C ARG A 259 -19.90 21.22 20.95
N LYS A 260 -21.13 21.48 20.53
CA LYS A 260 -21.69 20.97 19.28
C LYS A 260 -20.76 21.37 18.12
N GLY A 261 -20.20 20.37 17.40
CA GLY A 261 -19.34 20.58 16.23
C GLY A 261 -17.83 20.65 16.46
N GLU A 262 -17.32 20.65 17.72
CA GLU A 262 -15.86 20.58 17.97
C GLU A 262 -15.38 19.11 18.03
N PRO A 263 -14.37 18.71 17.21
CA PRO A 263 -13.75 17.39 17.30
C PRO A 263 -13.06 17.20 18.66
N ARG A 264 -13.21 16.00 19.24
CA ARG A 264 -12.49 15.61 20.46
C ARG A 264 -11.46 14.53 20.12
N ASP A 265 -10.23 14.72 20.57
CA ASP A 265 -9.16 13.77 20.53
C ASP A 265 -9.45 12.58 21.48
N LEU A 266 -9.47 11.36 20.95
CA LEU A 266 -9.67 10.12 21.69
C LEU A 266 -8.36 9.47 22.13
N THR A 267 -7.25 9.77 21.46
CA THR A 267 -5.97 9.11 21.62
C THR A 267 -4.81 10.10 21.81
N PRO A 268 -4.94 11.07 22.73
CA PRO A 268 -3.89 12.06 22.95
C PRO A 268 -2.61 11.37 23.46
N GLY A 269 -1.46 11.76 22.94
CA GLY A 269 -0.16 11.22 23.33
C GLY A 269 0.87 11.32 22.22
N ASP A 270 2.09 10.87 22.49
CA ASP A 270 3.20 10.92 21.53
C ASP A 270 3.36 9.59 20.78
N HIS A 271 2.26 9.05 20.27
CA HIS A 271 2.22 7.82 19.48
C HIS A 271 1.22 7.96 18.34
N ASP A 272 1.49 7.31 17.20
CA ASP A 272 0.58 7.29 16.06
C ASP A 272 -0.60 6.34 16.29
N VAL A 273 -1.82 6.84 16.05
CA VAL A 273 -3.07 6.06 16.04
C VAL A 273 -3.90 6.44 14.80
N PRO A 274 -3.96 5.61 13.78
CA PRO A 274 -3.17 4.39 13.61
C PRO A 274 -1.71 4.67 13.23
N PRO A 275 -0.82 3.66 13.32
CA PRO A 275 0.52 3.74 12.78
C PRO A 275 0.47 3.87 11.24
N PHE A 276 1.58 4.31 10.66
CA PHE A 276 1.71 4.39 9.20
C PHE A 276 1.49 3.03 8.52
N HIS A 277 0.75 3.03 7.40
CA HIS A 277 0.58 1.87 6.54
C HIS A 277 0.43 2.30 5.07
N LEU A 278 0.69 1.38 4.14
CA LEU A 278 0.62 1.61 2.69
C LEU A 278 -0.75 1.26 2.08
N GLY A 279 -1.80 1.30 2.86
CA GLY A 279 -3.16 0.94 2.46
C GLY A 279 -3.64 -0.36 3.13
N GLY A 280 -4.82 -0.82 2.75
CA GLY A 280 -5.47 -2.02 3.29
C GLY A 280 -6.60 -1.71 4.29
N GLN A 281 -6.99 -2.71 5.06
CA GLN A 281 -8.10 -2.65 6.00
C GLN A 281 -7.86 -1.61 7.11
N ASP A 282 -8.92 -0.92 7.55
CA ASP A 282 -8.85 0.08 8.63
C ASP A 282 -8.26 -0.51 9.91
N MET A 283 -7.42 0.27 10.59
CA MET A 283 -6.74 -0.14 11.84
C MET A 283 -7.49 0.30 13.10
N TYR A 284 -8.77 0.62 12.98
CA TYR A 284 -9.65 0.97 14.09
C TYR A 284 -11.10 0.62 13.74
N ALA A 285 -11.90 0.31 14.76
CA ALA A 285 -13.31 -0.02 14.63
C ALA A 285 -14.10 0.45 15.85
N ILE A 286 -15.37 0.80 15.65
CA ILE A 286 -16.29 1.21 16.72
C ILE A 286 -17.09 -0.02 17.16
N SER A 287 -17.29 -0.20 18.48
CA SER A 287 -18.12 -1.27 19.01
C SER A 287 -19.58 -1.15 18.54
N PRO A 288 -20.31 -2.25 18.35
CA PRO A 288 -21.71 -2.22 17.87
C PRO A 288 -22.67 -1.41 18.74
N ASP A 289 -22.37 -1.25 20.02
CA ASP A 289 -23.12 -0.39 20.95
C ASP A 289 -22.70 1.09 20.89
N GLY A 290 -21.65 1.41 20.13
CA GLY A 290 -21.12 2.76 19.93
C GLY A 290 -20.41 3.35 21.16
N GLN A 291 -20.04 2.54 22.16
CA GLN A 291 -19.50 3.03 23.43
C GLN A 291 -17.97 3.13 23.44
N GLU A 292 -17.28 2.43 22.58
CA GLU A 292 -15.82 2.38 22.54
C GLU A 292 -15.27 2.21 21.14
N VAL A 293 -13.98 2.51 20.98
CA VAL A 293 -13.20 2.32 19.75
C VAL A 293 -12.04 1.38 20.05
N ALA A 294 -11.91 0.30 19.28
CA ALA A 294 -10.71 -0.51 19.23
C ALA A 294 -9.77 0.05 18.15
N TYR A 295 -8.47 0.11 18.43
CA TYR A 295 -7.49 0.68 17.51
C TYR A 295 -6.12 0.03 17.66
N THR A 296 -5.32 0.18 16.60
CA THR A 296 -3.91 -0.24 16.56
C THR A 296 -3.00 0.94 16.88
N SER A 297 -1.97 0.72 17.69
CA SER A 297 -0.88 1.69 17.95
C SER A 297 0.41 0.98 18.32
N ASN A 298 1.56 1.55 17.92
CA ASN A 298 2.88 1.16 18.42
C ASN A 298 3.30 2.15 19.51
N ILE A 299 3.56 1.64 20.71
CA ILE A 299 3.93 2.46 21.88
C ILE A 299 5.36 2.20 22.35
N ASP A 300 6.16 1.52 21.57
CA ASP A 300 7.55 1.26 21.90
C ASP A 300 8.40 2.56 21.86
N GLU A 301 9.38 2.68 22.73
CA GLU A 301 10.21 3.89 22.87
C GLU A 301 10.93 4.26 21.57
N VAL A 302 11.35 3.26 20.79
CA VAL A 302 12.05 3.44 19.51
C VAL A 302 11.29 2.68 18.42
N GLU A 303 10.26 3.31 17.86
CA GLU A 303 9.39 2.73 16.83
C GLU A 303 10.18 2.20 15.62
N ALA A 304 11.29 2.86 15.24
CA ALA A 304 12.14 2.45 14.13
C ALA A 304 12.82 1.07 14.30
N THR A 305 12.82 0.51 15.51
CA THR A 305 13.36 -0.83 15.82
C THR A 305 12.27 -1.84 16.17
N SER A 306 11.01 -1.45 16.04
CA SER A 306 9.86 -2.22 16.53
C SER A 306 8.83 -2.47 15.44
N THR A 307 8.34 -3.70 15.37
CA THR A 307 7.10 -4.07 14.65
C THR A 307 5.93 -4.31 15.60
N ASN A 308 6.08 -4.01 16.90
CA ASN A 308 5.15 -4.36 17.95
C ASN A 308 3.94 -3.40 17.99
N ASN A 309 3.09 -3.48 16.98
CA ASN A 309 1.77 -2.86 17.05
C ASN A 309 0.88 -3.64 18.01
N GLU A 310 0.05 -2.92 18.76
CA GLU A 310 -0.82 -3.47 19.80
C GLU A 310 -2.27 -3.01 19.60
N ILE A 311 -3.23 -3.81 20.07
CA ILE A 311 -4.64 -3.45 20.06
C ILE A 311 -5.03 -2.83 21.39
N PHE A 312 -5.61 -1.64 21.31
CA PHE A 312 -6.17 -0.90 22.45
C PHE A 312 -7.66 -0.68 22.27
N ILE A 313 -8.34 -0.45 23.38
CA ILE A 313 -9.73 0.01 23.44
C ILE A 313 -9.78 1.32 24.22
N VAL A 314 -10.48 2.33 23.69
CA VAL A 314 -10.74 3.59 24.36
C VAL A 314 -12.26 3.88 24.37
N PRO A 315 -12.85 4.38 25.48
CA PRO A 315 -14.24 4.79 25.48
C PRO A 315 -14.50 5.90 24.45
N MET A 316 -15.64 5.84 23.75
CA MET A 316 -16.07 6.90 22.83
C MET A 316 -16.17 8.26 23.53
N ALA A 317 -16.42 8.26 24.84
CA ALA A 317 -16.42 9.45 25.68
C ALA A 317 -15.01 9.99 26.01
N GLY A 318 -13.95 9.33 25.57
CA GLY A 318 -12.58 9.58 26.00
C GLY A 318 -12.26 8.90 27.33
N GLY A 319 -10.99 8.87 27.68
CA GLY A 319 -10.52 8.22 28.92
C GLY A 319 -9.18 7.51 28.71
N THR A 320 -8.81 6.66 29.68
CA THR A 320 -7.56 5.88 29.60
C THR A 320 -7.73 4.67 28.68
N PRO A 321 -6.91 4.52 27.64
CA PRO A 321 -6.93 3.33 26.79
C PRO A 321 -6.55 2.06 27.56
N LYS A 322 -7.16 0.93 27.17
CA LYS A 322 -6.84 -0.39 27.69
C LYS A 322 -6.25 -1.25 26.57
N LYS A 323 -5.03 -1.74 26.75
CA LYS A 323 -4.43 -2.76 25.86
C LYS A 323 -5.13 -4.10 26.06
N ILE A 324 -5.45 -4.80 24.96
CA ILE A 324 -6.08 -6.12 24.96
C ILE A 324 -5.24 -7.20 24.27
N SER A 325 -4.35 -6.83 23.38
CA SER A 325 -3.42 -7.75 22.70
C SER A 325 -2.28 -8.18 23.62
N THR A 326 -1.67 -9.32 23.32
CA THR A 326 -0.63 -9.94 24.15
C THR A 326 0.52 -10.55 23.35
N SER A 327 0.46 -10.50 22.02
CA SER A 327 1.52 -11.03 21.17
C SER A 327 2.78 -10.17 21.27
N PRO A 328 3.99 -10.74 21.20
CA PRO A 328 5.22 -9.94 21.07
C PRO A 328 5.46 -9.42 19.64
N GLY A 329 4.71 -9.91 18.64
CA GLY A 329 4.72 -9.41 17.28
C GLY A 329 3.60 -8.41 17.05
N SER A 330 3.39 -8.01 15.81
CA SER A 330 2.37 -7.02 15.44
C SER A 330 0.96 -7.56 15.61
N ASP A 331 0.09 -6.82 16.29
CA ASP A 331 -1.37 -7.00 16.35
C ASP A 331 -2.03 -5.81 15.65
N SER A 332 -2.90 -6.06 14.66
CA SER A 332 -3.42 -4.99 13.78
C SER A 332 -4.82 -5.27 13.25
N THR A 333 -5.49 -4.21 12.80
CA THR A 333 -6.81 -4.26 12.13
C THR A 333 -7.90 -4.87 13.00
N PRO A 334 -8.25 -4.29 14.16
CA PRO A 334 -9.30 -4.81 15.02
C PRO A 334 -10.68 -4.63 14.37
N LEU A 335 -11.55 -5.65 14.54
CA LEU A 335 -12.93 -5.62 14.06
C LEU A 335 -13.87 -6.32 15.04
N TYR A 336 -14.91 -5.65 15.49
CA TYR A 336 -15.92 -6.22 16.37
C TYR A 336 -16.82 -7.20 15.63
N SER A 337 -17.24 -8.28 16.32
CA SER A 337 -18.37 -9.12 15.84
C SER A 337 -19.67 -8.31 15.83
N PRO A 338 -20.66 -8.68 14.98
CA PRO A 338 -21.92 -7.94 14.86
C PRO A 338 -22.70 -7.79 16.19
N ASP A 339 -22.60 -8.78 17.08
CA ASP A 339 -23.23 -8.75 18.42
C ASP A 339 -22.35 -8.09 19.50
N GLY A 340 -21.12 -7.68 19.15
CA GLY A 340 -20.17 -7.05 20.04
C GLY A 340 -19.54 -8.00 21.09
N LYS A 341 -19.76 -9.32 20.99
CA LYS A 341 -19.20 -10.29 21.91
C LYS A 341 -17.69 -10.47 21.72
N TYR A 342 -17.24 -10.42 20.49
CA TYR A 342 -15.86 -10.68 20.11
C TYR A 342 -15.19 -9.44 19.46
N ILE A 343 -13.86 -9.41 19.57
CA ILE A 343 -12.99 -8.57 18.73
C ILE A 343 -12.03 -9.49 18.01
N ALA A 344 -12.00 -9.44 16.68
CA ALA A 344 -11.02 -10.13 15.87
C ALA A 344 -9.92 -9.17 15.41
N TRP A 345 -8.70 -9.67 15.23
CA TRP A 345 -7.59 -8.92 14.64
C TRP A 345 -6.55 -9.85 14.03
N ARG A 346 -5.67 -9.29 13.19
CA ARG A 346 -4.51 -10.03 12.68
C ARG A 346 -3.36 -9.92 13.67
N SER A 347 -2.66 -11.03 13.91
CA SER A 347 -1.58 -11.14 14.90
C SER A 347 -0.37 -11.86 14.35
N GLN A 348 0.82 -11.34 14.62
CA GLN A 348 2.12 -11.98 14.38
C GLN A 348 2.71 -12.50 15.69
N ALA A 349 3.55 -13.54 15.63
CA ALA A 349 4.12 -14.16 16.83
C ALA A 349 5.47 -13.56 17.24
N ARG A 350 6.21 -12.97 16.30
CA ARG A 350 7.61 -12.61 16.48
C ARG A 350 7.81 -11.11 16.35
N GLY A 351 8.26 -10.45 17.42
CA GLY A 351 8.67 -9.06 17.39
C GLY A 351 9.89 -8.81 16.51
N GLY A 352 9.93 -7.69 15.81
CA GLY A 352 11.00 -7.29 14.90
C GLY A 352 11.01 -8.02 13.54
N PHE A 353 10.02 -8.88 13.26
CA PHE A 353 9.92 -9.58 11.98
C PHE A 353 8.60 -9.26 11.27
N GLU A 354 8.61 -8.29 10.37
CA GLU A 354 7.43 -7.83 9.66
C GLU A 354 6.82 -8.88 8.70
N ALA A 355 7.62 -9.86 8.24
CA ALA A 355 7.18 -10.96 7.38
C ALA A 355 6.77 -12.22 8.17
N ASP A 356 6.58 -12.10 9.49
CA ASP A 356 5.99 -13.20 10.26
C ASP A 356 4.57 -13.47 9.81
N LYS A 357 4.14 -14.73 9.91
CA LYS A 357 2.80 -15.17 9.50
C LYS A 357 1.72 -14.38 10.24
N TRP A 358 0.85 -13.71 9.51
CA TRP A 358 -0.36 -13.13 10.04
C TRP A 358 -1.38 -14.22 10.37
N ARG A 359 -1.80 -14.28 11.62
CA ARG A 359 -2.82 -15.18 12.15
C ARG A 359 -4.10 -14.40 12.44
N LEU A 360 -5.23 -15.06 12.47
CA LEU A 360 -6.52 -14.48 12.83
C LEU A 360 -6.82 -14.79 14.31
N PHE A 361 -6.75 -13.78 15.14
CA PHE A 361 -7.07 -13.87 16.58
C PHE A 361 -8.47 -13.36 16.85
N VAL A 362 -9.13 -13.98 17.85
CA VAL A 362 -10.43 -13.57 18.37
C VAL A 362 -10.37 -13.49 19.89
N HIS A 363 -10.71 -12.32 20.43
CA HIS A 363 -10.83 -12.05 21.86
C HIS A 363 -12.30 -12.08 22.28
N ASP A 364 -12.66 -12.98 23.19
CA ASP A 364 -13.97 -12.99 23.87
C ASP A 364 -13.95 -11.89 24.94
N ARG A 365 -14.76 -10.86 24.77
CA ARG A 365 -14.80 -9.68 25.65
C ARG A 365 -15.36 -9.98 27.05
N GLN A 366 -16.13 -11.05 27.19
CA GLN A 366 -16.70 -11.43 28.48
C GLN A 366 -15.72 -12.27 29.30
N SER A 367 -15.11 -13.29 28.70
CA SER A 367 -14.18 -14.19 29.40
C SER A 367 -12.74 -13.65 29.42
N GLY A 368 -12.38 -12.78 28.52
CA GLY A 368 -11.03 -12.29 28.32
C GLY A 368 -10.11 -13.28 27.59
N THR A 369 -10.64 -14.40 27.10
CA THR A 369 -9.84 -15.41 26.38
C THR A 369 -9.54 -14.95 24.94
N ILE A 370 -8.34 -15.29 24.47
CA ILE A 370 -7.91 -15.07 23.08
C ILE A 370 -7.72 -16.43 22.42
N GLN A 371 -8.27 -16.60 21.21
CA GLN A 371 -8.16 -17.82 20.41
C GLN A 371 -7.48 -17.49 19.07
N ASP A 372 -6.49 -18.30 18.66
CA ASP A 372 -5.95 -18.30 17.30
C ASP A 372 -6.81 -19.19 16.40
N LEU A 373 -7.55 -18.59 15.48
CA LEU A 373 -8.39 -19.31 14.55
C LEU A 373 -7.62 -19.98 13.41
N THR A 374 -6.39 -19.55 13.16
CA THR A 374 -5.58 -19.97 12.00
C THR A 374 -4.26 -20.64 12.41
N GLU A 375 -4.14 -21.14 13.63
CA GLU A 375 -2.92 -21.78 14.15
C GLU A 375 -2.37 -22.84 13.18
N LYS A 376 -3.28 -23.68 12.64
CA LYS A 376 -2.93 -24.78 11.73
C LYS A 376 -2.78 -24.39 10.26
N LEU A 377 -3.14 -23.16 9.90
CA LEU A 377 -3.00 -22.64 8.55
C LEU A 377 -1.58 -22.10 8.34
N ASP A 378 -0.82 -22.69 7.43
CA ASP A 378 0.52 -22.20 7.09
C ASP A 378 0.47 -21.16 5.94
N ARG A 379 -0.44 -20.19 6.07
CA ARG A 379 -0.61 -19.03 5.19
C ARG A 379 -0.92 -17.80 6.02
N SER A 380 -0.50 -16.63 5.54
CA SER A 380 -0.85 -15.35 6.17
C SER A 380 -2.28 -14.96 5.85
N VAL A 381 -3.00 -14.45 6.87
CA VAL A 381 -4.33 -13.87 6.72
C VAL A 381 -4.19 -12.45 6.17
N GLY A 382 -4.90 -12.16 5.07
CA GLY A 382 -5.04 -10.84 4.47
C GLY A 382 -6.21 -10.04 5.06
N SER A 383 -7.09 -9.47 4.23
CA SER A 383 -8.31 -8.82 4.68
C SER A 383 -9.31 -9.84 5.24
N PHE A 384 -10.14 -9.40 6.18
CA PHE A 384 -11.16 -10.26 6.77
C PHE A 384 -12.43 -9.47 7.14
N THR A 385 -13.56 -10.17 7.21
CA THR A 385 -14.85 -9.62 7.62
C THR A 385 -15.67 -10.65 8.39
N TRP A 386 -16.51 -10.20 9.30
CA TRP A 386 -17.47 -11.06 9.98
C TRP A 386 -18.62 -11.44 9.02
N LEU A 387 -18.87 -12.72 8.87
CA LEU A 387 -20.07 -13.26 8.20
C LEU A 387 -21.30 -13.20 9.11
N ASP A 388 -21.09 -13.60 10.34
CA ASP A 388 -22.04 -13.55 11.46
C ASP A 388 -21.27 -13.45 12.79
N SER A 389 -21.94 -13.55 13.94
CA SER A 389 -21.28 -13.46 15.26
C SER A 389 -20.30 -14.59 15.58
N ASN A 390 -20.24 -15.66 14.77
CA ASN A 390 -19.42 -16.84 15.03
C ASN A 390 -18.58 -17.27 13.83
N SER A 391 -18.61 -16.53 12.74
CA SER A 391 -17.92 -16.90 11.49
C SER A 391 -17.24 -15.70 10.86
N ILE A 392 -16.01 -15.90 10.38
CA ILE A 392 -15.18 -14.86 9.74
C ILE A 392 -14.75 -15.35 8.35
N LEU A 393 -14.98 -14.53 7.32
CA LEU A 393 -14.38 -14.68 6.01
C LEU A 393 -13.03 -13.95 5.98
N PHE A 394 -12.01 -14.55 5.37
CA PHE A 394 -10.69 -13.93 5.24
C PHE A 394 -10.00 -14.33 3.94
N SER A 395 -9.16 -13.45 3.41
CA SER A 395 -8.28 -13.73 2.28
C SER A 395 -6.94 -14.31 2.76
N SER A 396 -6.28 -15.12 1.92
CA SER A 396 -4.93 -15.61 2.18
C SER A 396 -4.17 -15.88 0.88
N GLU A 397 -2.89 -15.51 0.85
CA GLU A 397 -2.02 -15.81 -0.30
C GLU A 397 -1.64 -17.29 -0.32
N ASP A 398 -1.76 -17.90 -1.51
CA ASP A 398 -1.36 -19.27 -1.76
C ASP A 398 -0.90 -19.46 -3.22
N HIS A 399 0.39 -19.78 -3.43
CA HIS A 399 0.99 -20.11 -4.73
C HIS A 399 0.67 -19.09 -5.85
N GLY A 400 0.75 -17.80 -5.53
CA GLY A 400 0.51 -16.70 -6.48
C GLY A 400 -0.96 -16.34 -6.71
N ALA A 401 -1.86 -16.89 -5.90
CA ALA A 401 -3.26 -16.49 -5.80
C ALA A 401 -3.55 -15.85 -4.43
N SER A 402 -4.70 -15.18 -4.29
CA SER A 402 -5.25 -14.78 -2.99
C SER A 402 -6.67 -15.35 -2.88
N LEU A 403 -6.85 -16.30 -1.98
CA LEU A 403 -8.02 -17.15 -1.86
C LEU A 403 -8.87 -16.74 -0.66
N VAL A 404 -10.20 -16.89 -0.77
CA VAL A 404 -11.12 -16.61 0.33
C VAL A 404 -11.40 -17.90 1.12
N SER A 405 -11.35 -17.79 2.44
CA SER A 405 -11.62 -18.89 3.39
C SER A 405 -12.56 -18.46 4.50
N LEU A 406 -13.23 -19.45 5.10
CA LEU A 406 -14.14 -19.28 6.24
C LEU A 406 -13.54 -19.91 7.49
N ALA A 407 -13.54 -19.17 8.61
CA ALA A 407 -13.17 -19.66 9.94
C ALA A 407 -14.34 -19.54 10.90
N ALA A 408 -14.60 -20.59 11.73
CA ALA A 408 -15.63 -20.61 12.75
C ALA A 408 -15.05 -20.36 14.15
N VAL A 409 -15.68 -19.48 14.92
CA VAL A 409 -15.32 -19.16 16.30
C VAL A 409 -15.94 -20.16 17.27
N GLY A 410 -15.16 -20.63 18.27
CA GLY A 410 -15.68 -21.47 19.36
C GLY A 410 -15.96 -22.93 19.01
N ALA A 411 -15.49 -23.43 17.88
CA ALA A 411 -15.61 -24.84 17.53
C ALA A 411 -14.77 -25.71 18.49
N ALA A 412 -15.43 -26.66 19.21
CA ALA A 412 -14.78 -27.50 20.22
C ALA A 412 -13.75 -28.50 19.67
N GLU A 413 -13.76 -28.77 18.36
CA GLU A 413 -12.87 -29.72 17.67
C GLU A 413 -11.74 -29.05 16.87
N GLY A 414 -11.44 -27.79 17.14
CA GLY A 414 -10.51 -26.96 16.37
C GLY A 414 -11.19 -26.21 15.25
N VAL A 415 -10.56 -25.12 14.83
CA VAL A 415 -11.11 -24.25 13.80
C VAL A 415 -11.18 -25.01 12.47
N ARG A 416 -12.38 -25.12 11.92
CA ARG A 416 -12.56 -25.63 10.57
C ARG A 416 -12.36 -24.47 9.59
N ILE A 417 -11.23 -24.48 8.91
CA ILE A 417 -11.00 -23.59 7.76
C ILE A 417 -11.55 -24.30 6.52
N THR A 418 -12.50 -23.67 5.87
CA THR A 418 -13.04 -24.14 4.60
C THR A 418 -12.68 -23.12 3.54
N GLN A 419 -11.84 -23.50 2.58
CA GLN A 419 -11.57 -22.69 1.42
C GLN A 419 -12.85 -22.63 0.57
N ILE A 420 -13.28 -21.41 0.26
CA ILE A 420 -14.37 -21.19 -0.69
C ILE A 420 -13.78 -21.38 -2.06
N ASN A 421 -14.11 -22.47 -2.72
CA ASN A 421 -13.35 -23.05 -3.80
C ASN A 421 -13.35 -22.17 -5.06
N GLN A 422 -12.19 -22.11 -5.70
CA GLN A 422 -11.98 -21.45 -6.99
C GLN A 422 -11.18 -22.36 -7.88
N LYS A 423 -11.72 -22.66 -9.06
CA LYS A 423 -11.03 -23.45 -10.07
C LYS A 423 -9.89 -22.69 -10.74
N ASP A 424 -9.97 -21.34 -10.73
CA ASP A 424 -9.02 -20.46 -11.38
C ASP A 424 -8.20 -19.67 -10.34
N LEU A 425 -6.95 -19.40 -10.68
CA LEU A 425 -6.10 -18.49 -9.90
C LEU A 425 -6.72 -17.10 -9.93
N ILE A 426 -7.21 -16.62 -8.78
CA ILE A 426 -7.68 -15.25 -8.62
C ILE A 426 -6.88 -14.53 -7.55
N HIS A 427 -6.99 -13.21 -7.51
CA HIS A 427 -6.47 -12.39 -6.42
C HIS A 427 -7.61 -11.57 -5.85
N ALA A 428 -8.23 -12.09 -4.77
CA ALA A 428 -9.35 -11.46 -4.06
C ALA A 428 -8.84 -10.71 -2.82
N ASP A 429 -9.36 -9.50 -2.57
CA ASP A 429 -9.09 -8.69 -1.39
C ASP A 429 -10.29 -7.78 -1.04
N ASP A 430 -10.16 -6.90 -0.05
CA ASP A 430 -11.19 -5.93 0.37
C ASP A 430 -12.55 -6.58 0.64
N LEU A 431 -12.56 -7.65 1.44
CA LEU A 431 -13.77 -8.42 1.74
C LEU A 431 -14.80 -7.61 2.55
N VAL A 432 -16.02 -7.48 2.05
CA VAL A 432 -17.13 -6.79 2.73
C VAL A 432 -18.40 -7.64 2.67
N TRP A 433 -18.97 -7.92 3.82
CA TRP A 433 -20.20 -8.71 3.95
C TRP A 433 -21.42 -7.84 4.25
N VAL A 434 -22.48 -7.96 3.45
CA VAL A 434 -23.76 -7.28 3.67
C VAL A 434 -24.93 -8.18 3.24
N ASN A 435 -25.90 -8.41 4.13
CA ASN A 435 -27.20 -9.03 3.83
C ASN A 435 -27.14 -10.32 3.02
N GLY A 436 -26.21 -11.22 3.30
CA GLY A 436 -26.10 -12.49 2.59
C GLY A 436 -25.20 -12.47 1.36
N THR A 437 -24.63 -11.33 1.02
CA THR A 437 -23.72 -11.15 -0.13
C THR A 437 -22.32 -10.76 0.34
N LEU A 438 -21.31 -11.46 -0.15
CA LEU A 438 -19.90 -11.06 -0.06
C LEU A 438 -19.55 -10.19 -1.29
N PHE A 439 -19.10 -8.97 -1.03
CA PHE A 439 -18.46 -8.12 -2.03
C PHE A 439 -16.94 -8.10 -1.80
N PHE A 440 -16.17 -8.02 -2.88
CA PHE A 440 -14.71 -7.98 -2.81
C PHE A 440 -14.11 -7.36 -4.06
N SER A 441 -12.88 -6.89 -3.97
CA SER A 441 -12.08 -6.52 -5.13
C SER A 441 -11.39 -7.76 -5.70
N GLN A 442 -11.31 -7.87 -7.03
CA GLN A 442 -10.58 -8.94 -7.70
C GLN A 442 -9.78 -8.40 -8.86
N MET A 443 -8.55 -8.85 -8.98
CA MET A 443 -7.66 -8.56 -10.09
C MET A 443 -6.99 -9.82 -10.64
N SER A 444 -6.30 -9.68 -11.76
CA SER A 444 -5.42 -10.69 -12.34
C SER A 444 -4.22 -10.03 -13.03
N ALA A 445 -3.27 -10.82 -13.52
CA ALA A 445 -2.16 -10.29 -14.32
C ALA A 445 -2.61 -9.55 -15.60
N GLN A 446 -3.83 -9.84 -16.09
CA GLN A 446 -4.40 -9.28 -17.32
C GLN A 446 -5.46 -8.21 -17.08
N ALA A 447 -5.87 -7.95 -15.84
CA ALA A 447 -6.91 -6.97 -15.52
C ALA A 447 -6.70 -6.35 -14.14
N PRO A 448 -6.82 -5.00 -14.00
CA PRO A 448 -6.84 -4.32 -12.70
C PRO A 448 -8.10 -4.69 -11.93
N ASN A 449 -8.19 -4.20 -10.67
CA ASN A 449 -9.35 -4.44 -9.82
C ASN A 449 -10.65 -4.05 -10.50
N GLU A 450 -11.61 -4.96 -10.38
CA GLU A 450 -13.05 -4.74 -10.50
C GLU A 450 -13.73 -5.23 -9.22
N ILE A 451 -14.94 -4.76 -8.94
CA ILE A 451 -15.74 -5.23 -7.82
C ILE A 451 -16.51 -6.47 -8.25
N TRP A 452 -16.43 -7.50 -7.42
CA TRP A 452 -17.10 -8.78 -7.60
C TRP A 452 -17.99 -9.08 -6.40
N LYS A 453 -18.94 -9.98 -6.58
CA LYS A 453 -19.82 -10.47 -5.53
C LYS A 453 -20.01 -11.97 -5.57
N HIS A 454 -20.42 -12.49 -4.42
CA HIS A 454 -20.96 -13.83 -4.27
C HIS A 454 -22.15 -13.81 -3.29
N ASP A 455 -23.31 -14.29 -3.74
CA ASP A 455 -24.50 -14.43 -2.91
C ASP A 455 -24.46 -15.80 -2.22
N PHE A 456 -24.36 -15.81 -0.88
CA PHE A 456 -24.33 -17.04 -0.10
C PHE A 456 -25.74 -17.58 0.17
N GLU A 457 -26.02 -18.80 -0.26
CA GLU A 457 -27.28 -19.51 0.07
C GLU A 457 -27.17 -20.33 1.37
N GLY A 458 -26.21 -20.00 2.23
CA GLY A 458 -25.98 -20.65 3.53
C GLY A 458 -24.73 -21.55 3.55
N ALA A 459 -24.53 -22.31 4.65
CA ALA A 459 -23.34 -23.13 4.88
C ALA A 459 -23.07 -24.22 3.82
N ARG A 460 -23.95 -24.42 2.85
CA ARG A 460 -23.75 -25.35 1.71
C ARG A 460 -22.72 -24.81 0.74
N ASP A 461 -22.64 -23.48 0.56
CA ASP A 461 -21.79 -22.86 -0.47
C ASP A 461 -20.30 -22.96 -0.17
N ALA A 462 -19.93 -22.99 1.11
CA ALA A 462 -18.54 -23.18 1.53
C ALA A 462 -17.92 -24.54 1.09
N ALA A 463 -18.73 -25.48 0.62
CA ALA A 463 -18.30 -26.81 0.15
C ALA A 463 -18.65 -27.06 -1.32
N ASP A 464 -19.28 -26.08 -2.01
CA ASP A 464 -19.70 -26.22 -3.39
C ASP A 464 -18.49 -25.95 -4.33
N PRO A 465 -18.04 -26.95 -5.12
CA PRO A 465 -16.97 -26.74 -6.08
C PRO A 465 -17.35 -25.85 -7.26
N ASP A 466 -18.62 -25.53 -7.44
CA ASP A 466 -19.17 -24.73 -8.52
C ASP A 466 -19.60 -23.31 -8.10
N VAL A 467 -19.07 -22.81 -6.97
CA VAL A 467 -19.28 -21.42 -6.52
C VAL A 467 -18.97 -20.45 -7.67
N ARG A 468 -19.92 -19.58 -7.97
CA ARG A 468 -19.78 -18.57 -9.03
C ARG A 468 -19.65 -17.18 -8.43
N TYR A 469 -18.68 -16.45 -8.93
CA TYR A 469 -18.49 -15.04 -8.65
C TYR A 469 -19.00 -14.24 -9.83
N GLU A 470 -19.65 -13.14 -9.55
CA GLU A 470 -20.21 -12.24 -10.57
C GLU A 470 -19.53 -10.88 -10.48
N ALA A 471 -19.07 -10.36 -11.62
CA ALA A 471 -18.56 -9.00 -11.68
C ALA A 471 -19.70 -8.00 -11.49
N VAL A 472 -19.53 -7.07 -10.57
CA VAL A 472 -20.46 -5.97 -10.32
C VAL A 472 -20.08 -4.74 -11.15
N THR A 473 -18.78 -4.51 -11.34
CA THR A 473 -18.24 -3.41 -12.15
C THR A 473 -17.54 -3.92 -13.40
N HIS A 474 -17.53 -3.10 -14.45
CA HIS A 474 -16.96 -3.36 -15.78
C HIS A 474 -16.24 -2.12 -16.30
N MET A 475 -15.50 -1.43 -15.41
CA MET A 475 -14.92 -0.11 -15.69
C MET A 475 -13.85 -0.15 -16.79
N ASN A 476 -13.22 -1.30 -16.99
CA ASN A 476 -12.06 -1.47 -17.87
C ASN A 476 -12.32 -2.35 -19.10
N ASP A 477 -13.46 -3.05 -19.19
CA ASP A 477 -13.72 -4.07 -20.22
C ASP A 477 -13.57 -3.52 -21.65
N ALA A 478 -14.09 -2.32 -21.90
CA ALA A 478 -14.05 -1.70 -23.23
C ALA A 478 -12.61 -1.47 -23.73
N LEU A 479 -11.70 -1.08 -22.84
CA LEU A 479 -10.29 -0.88 -23.18
C LEU A 479 -9.55 -2.21 -23.27
N LEU A 480 -9.73 -3.09 -22.28
CA LEU A 480 -9.06 -4.41 -22.21
C LEU A 480 -9.42 -5.29 -23.42
N SER A 481 -10.64 -5.18 -23.94
CA SER A 481 -11.07 -5.91 -25.14
C SER A 481 -10.25 -5.59 -26.40
N GLN A 482 -9.58 -4.43 -26.43
CA GLN A 482 -8.77 -3.95 -27.57
C GLN A 482 -7.29 -4.34 -27.44
N ILE A 483 -6.87 -4.89 -26.28
CA ILE A 483 -5.46 -5.17 -25.95
C ILE A 483 -5.19 -6.66 -26.05
N ASP A 484 -4.05 -7.04 -26.65
CA ASP A 484 -3.57 -8.40 -26.70
C ASP A 484 -2.58 -8.65 -25.55
N MET A 485 -3.10 -9.17 -24.43
CA MET A 485 -2.34 -9.65 -23.27
C MET A 485 -2.39 -11.17 -23.22
N GLN A 486 -1.28 -11.77 -22.78
CA GLN A 486 -1.17 -13.22 -22.71
C GLN A 486 -1.39 -13.72 -21.28
N PRO A 487 -1.98 -14.91 -21.08
CA PRO A 487 -2.20 -15.41 -19.72
C PRO A 487 -0.88 -15.66 -18.99
N LEU A 488 -0.91 -15.47 -17.66
CA LEU A 488 0.17 -15.84 -16.78
C LEU A 488 0.29 -17.36 -16.71
N GLU A 489 1.41 -17.91 -17.18
CA GLU A 489 1.68 -19.35 -17.12
C GLU A 489 2.56 -19.68 -15.92
N SER A 490 2.17 -20.68 -15.13
CA SER A 490 2.92 -21.17 -13.99
C SER A 490 3.74 -22.40 -14.32
N PHE A 491 4.93 -22.54 -13.72
CA PHE A 491 5.76 -23.73 -13.77
C PHE A 491 6.46 -23.96 -12.43
N THR A 492 6.89 -25.20 -12.18
CA THR A 492 7.65 -25.56 -10.98
C THR A 492 8.96 -26.25 -11.35
N PHE A 493 9.96 -26.09 -10.48
CA PHE A 493 11.28 -26.71 -10.66
C PHE A 493 11.94 -26.98 -9.29
N LYS A 494 13.06 -27.72 -9.30
CA LYS A 494 13.86 -27.97 -8.10
C LYS A 494 14.89 -26.87 -7.92
N GLY A 495 14.68 -26.02 -6.91
CA GLY A 495 15.54 -24.91 -6.52
C GLY A 495 16.68 -25.30 -5.59
N ALA A 496 17.05 -24.40 -4.67
CA ALA A 496 18.03 -24.66 -3.62
C ALA A 496 17.57 -25.83 -2.75
N ASN A 497 18.51 -26.61 -2.26
CA ASN A 497 18.26 -27.84 -1.47
C ASN A 497 17.33 -28.86 -2.11
N ASP A 498 17.11 -28.80 -3.43
CA ASP A 498 16.15 -29.62 -4.17
C ASP A 498 14.68 -29.41 -3.69
N GLU A 499 14.38 -28.30 -3.00
CA GLU A 499 13.02 -27.89 -2.66
C GLU A 499 12.28 -27.39 -3.91
N GLU A 500 10.94 -27.51 -3.90
CA GLU A 500 10.11 -27.05 -5.01
C GLU A 500 10.00 -25.53 -5.00
N VAL A 501 10.19 -24.90 -6.16
CA VAL A 501 10.11 -23.46 -6.38
C VAL A 501 9.20 -23.19 -7.56
N GLN A 502 8.30 -22.22 -7.44
CA GLN A 502 7.37 -21.80 -8.48
C GLN A 502 7.93 -20.62 -9.27
N GLY A 503 7.72 -20.67 -10.58
CA GLY A 503 7.96 -19.56 -11.48
C GLY A 503 6.73 -19.25 -12.32
N PHE A 504 6.71 -18.04 -12.86
CA PHE A 504 5.69 -17.55 -13.77
C PHE A 504 6.32 -17.05 -15.06
N MET A 505 5.53 -17.11 -16.14
CA MET A 505 5.94 -16.64 -17.46
C MET A 505 4.79 -15.91 -18.13
N VAL A 506 5.12 -14.78 -18.79
CA VAL A 506 4.24 -14.06 -19.72
C VAL A 506 4.89 -14.05 -21.09
N LYS A 507 4.15 -14.46 -22.10
CA LYS A 507 4.59 -14.47 -23.50
C LYS A 507 4.28 -13.13 -24.19
N PRO A 508 5.01 -12.76 -25.25
CA PRO A 508 4.69 -11.54 -25.98
C PRO A 508 3.38 -11.68 -26.79
N PRO A 509 2.71 -10.56 -27.08
CA PRO A 509 1.57 -10.55 -28.01
C PRO A 509 1.92 -11.18 -29.37
N GLY A 510 0.98 -11.90 -29.95
CA GLY A 510 1.21 -12.61 -31.22
C GLY A 510 2.31 -13.68 -31.14
N PHE A 511 2.43 -14.35 -30.02
CA PHE A 511 3.44 -15.38 -29.77
C PHE A 511 3.41 -16.50 -30.82
N ASP A 512 4.60 -16.83 -31.36
CA ASP A 512 4.82 -17.94 -32.29
C ASP A 512 5.85 -18.93 -31.69
N PRO A 513 5.49 -20.16 -31.35
CA PRO A 513 6.39 -21.11 -30.69
C PRO A 513 7.62 -21.50 -31.52
N ASN A 514 7.62 -21.20 -32.84
CA ASN A 514 8.73 -21.47 -33.74
C ASN A 514 9.77 -20.33 -33.79
N LYS A 515 9.51 -19.21 -33.15
CA LYS A 515 10.45 -18.07 -33.08
C LYS A 515 11.26 -18.09 -31.81
N LYS A 516 12.37 -17.36 -31.81
CA LYS A 516 13.20 -17.12 -30.64
C LYS A 516 12.94 -15.72 -30.11
N TYR A 517 12.71 -15.61 -28.81
CA TYR A 517 12.41 -14.35 -28.13
C TYR A 517 13.49 -14.00 -27.10
N PRO A 518 13.89 -12.72 -27.01
CA PRO A 518 14.70 -12.26 -25.89
C PRO A 518 13.91 -12.34 -24.59
N LEU A 519 14.61 -12.32 -23.45
CA LEU A 519 14.01 -12.53 -22.13
C LEU A 519 14.27 -11.35 -21.21
N LYS A 520 13.22 -10.91 -20.51
CA LYS A 520 13.29 -10.08 -19.32
C LYS A 520 13.04 -10.94 -18.08
N PHE A 521 14.04 -11.03 -17.24
CA PHE A 521 13.98 -11.73 -15.97
C PHE A 521 13.65 -10.73 -14.85
N LEU A 522 12.41 -10.76 -14.33
CA LEU A 522 11.97 -9.87 -13.28
C LEU A 522 12.19 -10.48 -11.91
N ILE A 523 12.82 -9.75 -11.02
CA ILE A 523 13.14 -10.16 -9.64
C ILE A 523 12.36 -9.28 -8.69
N HIS A 524 11.47 -9.87 -7.87
CA HIS A 524 10.63 -9.11 -6.95
C HIS A 524 11.40 -8.55 -5.76
N GLY A 525 10.85 -7.48 -5.18
CA GLY A 525 11.30 -6.89 -3.93
C GLY A 525 10.73 -7.62 -2.70
N GLY A 526 10.90 -7.03 -1.55
CA GLY A 526 10.61 -7.58 -0.24
C GLY A 526 11.90 -7.65 0.56
N PRO A 527 12.53 -8.82 0.76
CA PRO A 527 12.47 -10.05 -0.04
C PRO A 527 11.23 -10.92 0.15
N GLN A 528 10.55 -10.76 1.29
CA GLN A 528 9.31 -11.46 1.58
C GLN A 528 8.14 -10.79 0.83
N GLY A 529 7.94 -11.22 -0.39
CA GLY A 529 6.88 -10.87 -1.31
C GLY A 529 6.73 -12.00 -2.32
N ALA A 530 5.86 -11.88 -3.30
CA ALA A 530 5.71 -12.89 -4.34
C ALA A 530 5.21 -12.28 -5.66
N TRP A 531 5.60 -12.89 -6.77
CA TRP A 531 4.88 -12.77 -8.04
C TRP A 531 3.63 -13.65 -7.99
N GLY A 532 2.55 -13.19 -8.60
CA GLY A 532 1.30 -13.94 -8.66
C GLY A 532 0.39 -13.42 -9.75
N ASN A 533 -0.84 -13.97 -9.78
CA ASN A 533 -1.87 -13.53 -10.69
C ASN A 533 -2.51 -12.21 -10.18
N SER A 534 -1.71 -11.16 -10.11
CA SER A 534 -2.08 -9.85 -9.60
C SER A 534 -1.68 -8.74 -10.55
N TRP A 535 -2.41 -7.62 -10.49
CA TRP A 535 -2.14 -6.42 -11.26
C TRP A 535 -1.19 -5.47 -10.55
N THR A 536 -0.31 -4.84 -11.30
CA THR A 536 0.51 -3.74 -10.81
C THR A 536 0.72 -2.68 -11.88
N TYR A 537 0.71 -1.41 -11.49
CA TYR A 537 1.02 -0.28 -12.38
C TYR A 537 2.52 0.07 -12.39
N ARG A 538 3.34 -0.56 -11.52
CA ARG A 538 4.77 -0.27 -11.40
C ARG A 538 5.66 -1.26 -12.17
N TRP A 539 5.49 -2.56 -11.93
CA TRP A 539 6.30 -3.63 -12.51
C TRP A 539 5.41 -4.60 -13.31
N ASN A 540 4.64 -4.04 -14.23
CA ASN A 540 3.63 -4.81 -14.98
C ASN A 540 4.29 -5.73 -16.01
N ALA A 541 4.13 -7.04 -15.83
CA ALA A 541 4.73 -8.07 -16.68
C ALA A 541 4.22 -8.01 -18.13
N GLU A 542 2.94 -7.66 -18.34
CA GLU A 542 2.35 -7.53 -19.67
C GLU A 542 2.96 -6.36 -20.47
N VAL A 543 3.19 -5.20 -19.82
CA VAL A 543 3.88 -4.06 -20.47
C VAL A 543 5.32 -4.44 -20.81
N PHE A 544 5.98 -5.24 -19.98
CA PHE A 544 7.34 -5.73 -20.27
C PHE A 544 7.38 -6.77 -21.39
N ALA A 545 6.33 -7.56 -21.54
CA ALA A 545 6.23 -8.55 -22.62
C ALA A 545 5.82 -7.91 -23.97
N ALA A 546 5.07 -6.81 -23.91
CA ALA A 546 4.40 -6.21 -25.07
C ALA A 546 5.31 -5.82 -26.22
N ASN A 547 6.61 -5.55 -25.98
CA ASN A 547 7.60 -5.22 -27.01
C ASN A 547 8.40 -6.43 -27.53
N GLY A 548 7.83 -7.64 -27.43
CA GLY A 548 8.37 -8.85 -28.04
C GLY A 548 9.34 -9.63 -27.16
N TYR A 549 9.22 -9.53 -25.84
CA TYR A 549 10.02 -10.28 -24.87
C TYR A 549 9.19 -11.35 -24.18
N VAL A 550 9.79 -12.48 -23.87
CA VAL A 550 9.28 -13.39 -22.85
C VAL A 550 9.67 -12.80 -21.48
N VAL A 551 8.73 -12.75 -20.56
CA VAL A 551 8.96 -12.32 -19.18
C VAL A 551 8.95 -13.55 -18.28
N VAL A 552 10.00 -13.74 -17.49
CA VAL A 552 10.10 -14.84 -16.49
C VAL A 552 10.24 -14.22 -15.10
N MET A 553 9.52 -14.81 -14.13
CA MET A 553 9.46 -14.40 -12.74
C MET A 553 9.56 -15.62 -11.85
N ILE A 554 10.40 -15.60 -10.80
CA ILE A 554 10.61 -16.71 -9.89
C ILE A 554 10.28 -16.29 -8.47
N ASN A 555 9.52 -17.12 -7.75
CA ASN A 555 9.27 -16.97 -6.31
C ASN A 555 10.31 -17.78 -5.54
N PHE A 556 11.47 -17.17 -5.33
CA PHE A 556 12.63 -17.74 -4.66
C PHE A 556 12.41 -17.96 -3.15
N HIS A 557 13.25 -18.73 -2.49
CA HIS A 557 13.26 -18.87 -1.02
C HIS A 557 13.24 -17.51 -0.34
N GLY A 558 12.24 -17.28 0.51
CA GLY A 558 11.89 -15.98 1.09
C GLY A 558 10.52 -15.47 0.64
N SER A 559 10.00 -15.95 -0.51
CA SER A 559 8.70 -15.50 -1.02
C SER A 559 7.54 -15.92 -0.12
N THR A 560 6.49 -15.08 -0.08
CA THR A 560 5.23 -15.35 0.62
C THR A 560 4.34 -16.32 -0.16
N GLY A 561 3.33 -16.91 0.50
CA GLY A 561 2.38 -17.83 -0.13
C GLY A 561 2.86 -19.29 -0.23
N TYR A 562 4.05 -19.63 0.30
CA TYR A 562 4.66 -20.99 0.27
C TYR A 562 4.90 -21.58 1.66
N GLY A 563 4.30 -20.98 2.69
CA GLY A 563 4.47 -21.34 4.09
C GLY A 563 5.58 -20.57 4.79
N GLN A 564 5.46 -20.48 6.13
CA GLN A 564 6.35 -19.63 6.93
C GLN A 564 7.82 -20.09 6.89
N LYS A 565 8.06 -21.42 6.82
CA LYS A 565 9.44 -21.95 6.68
C LYS A 565 10.12 -21.46 5.41
N PHE A 566 9.38 -21.39 4.30
CA PHE A 566 9.91 -20.90 3.02
C PHE A 566 10.23 -19.39 3.10
N THR A 567 9.31 -18.62 3.68
CA THR A 567 9.48 -17.18 3.93
C THR A 567 10.69 -16.89 4.84
N ASP A 568 10.84 -17.62 5.95
CA ASP A 568 11.94 -17.44 6.90
C ASP A 568 13.33 -17.79 6.33
N SER A 569 13.37 -18.60 5.30
CA SER A 569 14.60 -19.23 4.79
C SER A 569 15.63 -18.26 4.21
N ILE A 570 15.23 -17.02 3.92
CA ILE A 570 16.08 -15.96 3.38
C ILE A 570 16.80 -15.17 4.47
N SER A 571 16.23 -15.09 5.69
CA SER A 571 16.83 -14.32 6.78
C SER A 571 18.21 -14.86 7.17
N GLY A 572 19.25 -14.06 6.94
CA GLY A 572 20.66 -14.45 7.07
C GLY A 572 21.26 -15.12 5.84
N ASP A 573 20.55 -15.15 4.70
CA ASP A 573 21.01 -15.82 3.48
C ASP A 573 20.61 -15.06 2.18
N TRP A 574 20.68 -13.77 2.18
CA TRP A 574 20.17 -12.88 1.12
C TRP A 574 20.68 -13.20 -0.29
N GLY A 575 21.96 -13.53 -0.43
CA GLY A 575 22.58 -13.87 -1.71
C GLY A 575 22.85 -15.37 -1.90
N GLY A 576 22.32 -16.26 -1.03
CA GLY A 576 22.51 -17.69 -1.08
C GLY A 576 21.40 -18.45 -1.81
N LYS A 577 20.42 -19.01 -1.06
CA LYS A 577 19.32 -19.77 -1.67
C LYS A 577 18.54 -18.99 -2.74
N PRO A 578 18.16 -17.71 -2.53
CA PRO A 578 17.47 -16.96 -3.55
C PRO A 578 18.23 -16.86 -4.87
N TYR A 579 19.54 -16.63 -4.82
CA TYR A 579 20.39 -16.62 -6.02
C TYR A 579 20.38 -17.99 -6.73
N VAL A 580 20.47 -19.09 -5.98
CA VAL A 580 20.42 -20.45 -6.53
C VAL A 580 19.07 -20.72 -7.21
N ASP A 581 17.96 -20.33 -6.58
CA ASP A 581 16.62 -20.48 -7.13
C ASP A 581 16.45 -19.71 -8.43
N LEU A 582 16.87 -18.45 -8.44
CA LEU A 582 16.80 -17.60 -9.61
C LEU A 582 17.57 -18.18 -10.80
N MET A 583 18.82 -18.65 -10.55
CA MET A 583 19.64 -19.23 -11.61
C MET A 583 19.10 -20.59 -12.10
N LYS A 584 18.71 -21.49 -11.20
CA LYS A 584 18.10 -22.79 -11.55
C LYS A 584 16.75 -22.63 -12.24
N GLY A 585 15.93 -21.66 -11.81
CA GLY A 585 14.64 -21.37 -12.43
C GLY A 585 14.79 -20.87 -13.86
N LEU A 586 15.77 -20.02 -14.10
CA LEU A 586 16.07 -19.53 -15.44
C LEU A 586 16.65 -20.65 -16.33
N ASP A 587 17.56 -21.52 -15.80
CA ASP A 587 18.06 -22.70 -16.49
C ASP A 587 16.93 -23.67 -16.85
N TYR A 588 15.96 -23.87 -15.96
CA TYR A 588 14.78 -24.69 -16.20
C TYR A 588 13.92 -24.09 -17.32
N ALA A 589 13.66 -22.78 -17.28
CA ALA A 589 12.86 -22.09 -18.30
C ALA A 589 13.50 -22.19 -19.69
N GLU A 590 14.80 -21.94 -19.82
CA GLU A 590 15.54 -22.05 -21.08
C GLU A 590 15.53 -23.50 -21.66
N LYS A 591 15.65 -24.47 -20.78
CA LYS A 591 15.63 -25.88 -21.18
C LYS A 591 14.24 -26.34 -21.62
N THR A 592 13.21 -25.89 -20.89
CA THR A 592 11.83 -26.34 -21.10
C THR A 592 11.14 -25.62 -22.25
N TYR A 593 11.48 -24.32 -22.41
CA TYR A 593 10.84 -23.43 -23.38
C TYR A 593 11.82 -23.04 -24.48
N PRO A 594 11.94 -23.85 -25.57
CA PRO A 594 12.96 -23.66 -26.60
C PRO A 594 12.82 -22.35 -27.38
N PHE A 595 11.72 -21.62 -27.25
CA PHE A 595 11.53 -20.29 -27.84
C PHE A 595 12.29 -19.18 -27.10
N ILE A 596 12.83 -19.41 -25.90
CA ILE A 596 13.68 -18.45 -25.19
C ILE A 596 15.07 -18.41 -25.86
N ASP A 597 15.57 -17.20 -26.12
CA ASP A 597 16.93 -16.97 -26.62
C ASP A 597 17.86 -16.63 -25.45
N LYS A 598 18.53 -17.62 -24.93
CA LYS A 598 19.49 -17.51 -23.83
C LYS A 598 20.68 -16.57 -24.08
N ASN A 599 20.87 -16.12 -25.32
CA ASN A 599 21.89 -15.12 -25.65
C ASN A 599 21.39 -13.68 -25.57
N ARG A 600 20.12 -13.46 -25.27
CA ARG A 600 19.47 -12.16 -25.20
C ARG A 600 18.62 -12.02 -23.93
N GLU A 601 19.28 -12.08 -22.78
CA GLU A 601 18.63 -12.02 -21.46
C GLU A 601 19.03 -10.75 -20.71
N ALA A 602 18.04 -10.11 -20.08
CA ALA A 602 18.22 -9.00 -19.17
C ALA A 602 17.63 -9.34 -17.79
N ALA A 603 18.31 -8.97 -16.70
CA ALA A 603 17.78 -9.06 -15.35
C ALA A 603 17.35 -7.68 -14.84
N LEU A 604 16.15 -7.60 -14.27
CA LEU A 604 15.55 -6.37 -13.78
C LEU A 604 14.95 -6.60 -12.38
N GLY A 605 15.23 -5.69 -11.44
CA GLY A 605 14.64 -5.79 -10.11
C GLY A 605 14.64 -4.47 -9.36
N ALA A 606 13.74 -4.36 -8.36
CA ALA A 606 13.65 -3.22 -7.46
C ALA A 606 13.70 -3.65 -5.99
N SER A 607 14.17 -2.75 -5.11
CA SER A 607 14.26 -3.01 -3.68
C SER A 607 15.18 -4.21 -3.41
N TYR A 608 14.72 -5.26 -2.75
CA TYR A 608 15.49 -6.50 -2.69
C TYR A 608 15.80 -7.06 -4.10
N GLY A 609 14.89 -6.94 -5.06
CA GLY A 609 15.17 -7.30 -6.47
C GLY A 609 16.29 -6.45 -7.08
N GLY A 610 16.40 -5.18 -6.70
CA GLY A 610 17.52 -4.29 -7.02
C GLY A 610 18.82 -4.70 -6.32
N TYR A 611 18.74 -5.12 -5.06
CA TYR A 611 19.86 -5.75 -4.36
C TYR A 611 20.35 -7.00 -5.10
N MET A 612 19.43 -7.90 -5.48
CA MET A 612 19.78 -9.11 -6.22
C MET A 612 20.36 -8.77 -7.59
N ALA A 613 19.84 -7.75 -8.28
CA ALA A 613 20.44 -7.23 -9.51
C ALA A 613 21.90 -6.78 -9.29
N ASN A 614 22.18 -6.10 -8.18
CA ASN A 614 23.54 -5.72 -7.77
C ASN A 614 24.40 -6.95 -7.42
N TRP A 615 23.82 -7.96 -6.78
CA TRP A 615 24.48 -9.22 -6.45
C TRP A 615 24.89 -10.00 -7.71
N LEU A 616 24.00 -10.05 -8.70
CA LEU A 616 24.27 -10.70 -9.99
C LEU A 616 25.49 -10.12 -10.69
N LEU A 617 25.76 -8.81 -10.61
CA LEU A 617 26.94 -8.17 -11.19
C LEU A 617 28.27 -8.81 -10.77
N GLY A 618 28.34 -9.29 -9.52
CA GLY A 618 29.57 -9.91 -8.97
C GLY A 618 29.60 -11.44 -9.06
N HIS A 619 28.51 -12.08 -9.52
CA HIS A 619 28.37 -13.53 -9.40
C HIS A 619 28.05 -14.26 -10.71
N THR A 620 27.66 -13.53 -11.76
CA THR A 620 27.40 -14.13 -13.09
C THR A 620 27.61 -13.15 -14.22
N ASP A 621 28.07 -13.63 -15.37
CA ASP A 621 28.20 -12.87 -16.62
C ASP A 621 27.06 -13.24 -17.62
N ARG A 622 25.97 -13.87 -17.16
CA ARG A 622 24.90 -14.41 -18.00
C ARG A 622 24.14 -13.33 -18.76
N PHE A 623 23.81 -12.20 -18.10
CA PHE A 623 22.92 -11.20 -18.62
C PHE A 623 23.64 -10.19 -19.54
N LYS A 624 22.95 -9.78 -20.62
CA LYS A 624 23.43 -8.74 -21.53
C LYS A 624 23.37 -7.34 -20.89
N CYS A 625 22.40 -7.10 -20.03
CA CYS A 625 22.30 -5.91 -19.21
C CYS A 625 21.50 -6.17 -17.94
N ILE A 626 21.66 -5.26 -16.99
CA ILE A 626 20.96 -5.29 -15.71
C ILE A 626 20.26 -3.95 -15.50
N VAL A 627 19.09 -3.99 -14.85
CA VAL A 627 18.39 -2.82 -14.31
C VAL A 627 18.28 -2.98 -12.81
N SER A 628 18.98 -2.15 -12.05
CA SER A 628 18.91 -2.05 -10.60
C SER A 628 18.12 -0.81 -10.22
N HIS A 629 16.94 -0.99 -9.65
CA HIS A 629 16.11 0.09 -9.13
C HIS A 629 16.12 0.03 -7.60
N ASP A 630 16.51 1.14 -6.95
CA ASP A 630 16.56 1.32 -5.49
C ASP A 630 17.12 0.11 -4.70
N GLY A 631 18.15 -0.53 -5.23
CA GLY A 631 18.74 -1.73 -4.66
C GLY A 631 19.86 -1.42 -3.66
N THR A 632 19.90 -2.16 -2.54
CA THR A 632 21.04 -2.11 -1.61
C THR A 632 22.34 -2.50 -2.31
N PHE A 633 23.36 -1.69 -2.13
CA PHE A 633 24.71 -1.95 -2.67
C PHE A 633 25.74 -2.23 -1.56
N ASN A 634 25.62 -1.51 -0.46
CA ASN A 634 26.45 -1.67 0.73
C ASN A 634 25.56 -1.83 1.97
N THR A 635 25.43 -3.05 2.47
CA THR A 635 24.52 -3.37 3.57
C THR A 635 24.86 -2.64 4.89
N GLU A 636 26.16 -2.30 5.14
CA GLU A 636 26.55 -1.55 6.33
C GLU A 636 26.09 -0.08 6.23
N SER A 637 26.20 0.57 5.05
CA SER A 637 25.71 1.94 4.85
C SER A 637 24.19 1.99 4.80
N ALA A 638 23.55 1.01 4.16
CA ALA A 638 22.10 0.91 4.07
C ALA A 638 21.45 0.83 5.46
N TYR A 639 22.05 0.08 6.42
CA TYR A 639 21.58 0.08 7.80
C TYR A 639 21.56 1.49 8.42
N GLY A 640 22.62 2.27 8.20
CA GLY A 640 22.76 3.62 8.77
C GLY A 640 21.86 4.68 8.13
N THR A 641 21.21 4.35 7.02
CA THR A 641 20.40 5.29 6.22
C THR A 641 18.98 4.85 6.00
N THR A 642 18.59 3.62 6.36
CA THR A 642 17.19 3.19 6.32
C THR A 642 16.37 3.82 7.44
N GLU A 643 15.10 3.97 7.22
CA GLU A 643 14.13 4.42 8.23
C GLU A 643 13.65 3.25 9.13
N GLU A 644 13.65 2.01 8.62
CA GLU A 644 13.14 0.80 9.29
C GLU A 644 14.28 -0.10 9.79
N LEU A 645 14.75 0.13 11.00
CA LEU A 645 15.90 -0.62 11.56
C LEU A 645 15.55 -2.06 11.94
N TRP A 646 14.28 -2.35 12.30
CA TRP A 646 13.84 -3.72 12.59
C TRP A 646 14.15 -4.68 11.44
N PHE A 647 14.01 -4.24 10.20
CA PHE A 647 14.18 -5.06 9.01
C PHE A 647 15.64 -5.56 8.86
N PRO A 648 16.67 -4.72 8.72
CA PRO A 648 18.05 -5.22 8.62
C PRO A 648 18.50 -5.92 9.90
N GLU A 649 18.02 -5.55 11.10
CA GLU A 649 18.37 -6.24 12.34
C GLU A 649 17.85 -7.67 12.36
N TRP A 650 16.64 -7.92 11.84
CA TRP A 650 16.11 -9.27 11.66
C TRP A 650 16.88 -10.03 10.59
N GLU A 651 17.01 -9.44 9.41
CA GLU A 651 17.59 -10.08 8.23
C GLU A 651 19.07 -10.43 8.42
N PHE A 652 19.86 -9.57 9.06
CA PHE A 652 21.27 -9.80 9.33
C PHE A 652 21.57 -10.22 10.77
N LYS A 653 20.55 -10.66 11.53
CA LYS A 653 20.66 -11.23 12.88
C LYS A 653 21.26 -10.28 13.91
N GLY A 654 21.01 -8.99 13.76
CA GLY A 654 21.38 -7.93 14.70
C GLY A 654 22.18 -6.79 14.08
N LEU A 655 22.78 -6.00 14.93
CA LEU A 655 23.46 -4.73 14.61
C LEU A 655 24.71 -4.94 13.74
N PRO A 656 25.02 -4.09 12.75
CA PRO A 656 26.13 -4.28 11.82
C PRO A 656 27.52 -4.34 12.53
N TRP A 657 27.70 -3.60 13.63
CA TRP A 657 28.95 -3.67 14.43
C TRP A 657 29.08 -4.93 15.30
N LYS A 658 27.98 -5.73 15.41
CA LYS A 658 27.97 -7.05 16.06
C LYS A 658 28.03 -8.19 15.06
N GLN A 659 27.35 -8.03 13.90
CA GLN A 659 27.19 -9.05 12.85
C GLN A 659 27.96 -8.67 11.56
N ARG A 660 29.08 -8.00 11.70
CA ARG A 660 29.86 -7.43 10.57
C ARG A 660 30.14 -8.44 9.46
N GLU A 661 30.47 -9.68 9.80
CA GLU A 661 30.77 -10.71 8.80
C GLU A 661 29.55 -11.04 7.94
N LEU A 662 28.35 -11.11 8.55
CA LEU A 662 27.11 -11.42 7.83
C LEU A 662 26.71 -10.26 6.92
N TYR A 663 26.78 -9.01 7.40
CA TYR A 663 26.55 -7.82 6.58
C TYR A 663 27.50 -7.80 5.38
N ARG A 664 28.79 -8.01 5.58
CA ARG A 664 29.79 -8.03 4.51
C ARG A 664 29.63 -9.20 3.54
N LYS A 665 29.27 -10.38 4.05
CA LYS A 665 29.08 -11.57 3.22
C LYS A 665 28.12 -11.32 2.06
N PHE A 666 27.04 -10.57 2.32
CA PHE A 666 26.00 -10.28 1.35
C PHE A 666 26.00 -8.84 0.82
N SER A 667 27.13 -8.17 0.87
CA SER A 667 27.29 -6.78 0.43
C SER A 667 27.85 -6.72 -0.99
N PRO A 668 27.06 -6.37 -2.03
CA PRO A 668 27.47 -6.41 -3.43
C PRO A 668 28.74 -5.61 -3.74
N HIS A 669 28.97 -4.48 -3.08
CA HIS A 669 30.11 -3.61 -3.31
C HIS A 669 31.47 -4.31 -3.11
N LEU A 670 31.53 -5.37 -2.30
CA LEU A 670 32.75 -6.14 -2.05
C LEU A 670 33.19 -7.03 -3.22
N PHE A 671 32.32 -7.16 -4.24
CA PHE A 671 32.57 -7.94 -5.46
C PHE A 671 32.71 -7.06 -6.71
N ALA A 672 32.89 -5.76 -6.51
CA ALA A 672 32.89 -4.77 -7.60
C ALA A 672 34.00 -5.00 -8.63
N ASP A 673 35.13 -5.61 -8.25
CA ASP A 673 36.22 -5.98 -9.16
C ASP A 673 35.79 -6.95 -10.29
N LYS A 674 34.64 -7.61 -10.12
CA LYS A 674 34.07 -8.55 -11.11
C LYS A 674 33.03 -7.91 -12.02
N PHE A 675 32.61 -6.69 -11.78
CA PHE A 675 31.53 -6.05 -12.52
C PHE A 675 31.91 -5.78 -13.99
N LYS A 676 31.09 -6.26 -14.90
CA LYS A 676 31.28 -6.09 -16.37
C LYS A 676 29.99 -5.80 -17.10
N THR A 677 28.85 -6.27 -16.56
CA THR A 677 27.56 -6.21 -17.24
C THR A 677 27.04 -4.78 -17.30
N PRO A 678 26.64 -4.29 -18.48
CA PRO A 678 26.02 -2.98 -18.65
C PRO A 678 24.82 -2.79 -17.70
N THR A 679 24.77 -1.68 -16.96
CA THR A 679 23.80 -1.50 -15.87
C THR A 679 23.09 -0.15 -15.91
N LEU A 680 21.76 -0.18 -15.88
CA LEU A 680 20.91 0.99 -15.59
C LEU A 680 20.62 1.03 -14.08
N VAL A 681 21.00 2.13 -13.44
CA VAL A 681 20.70 2.42 -12.04
C VAL A 681 19.52 3.38 -11.99
N VAL A 682 18.48 3.06 -11.22
CA VAL A 682 17.31 3.93 -11.04
C VAL A 682 17.12 4.20 -9.55
N HIS A 683 16.88 5.47 -9.17
CA HIS A 683 16.65 5.80 -7.75
C HIS A 683 15.88 7.12 -7.57
N GLY A 684 14.99 7.15 -6.57
CA GLY A 684 14.30 8.35 -6.10
C GLY A 684 15.07 9.07 -5.00
N GLN A 685 15.09 10.41 -5.01
CA GLN A 685 15.76 11.21 -3.97
C GLN A 685 15.16 11.05 -2.58
N ASN A 686 13.83 10.87 -2.52
CA ASN A 686 13.08 10.79 -1.28
C ASN A 686 12.85 9.33 -0.82
N ASP A 687 13.70 8.43 -1.29
CA ASP A 687 13.69 7.04 -0.82
C ASP A 687 14.42 6.97 0.53
N TYR A 688 13.65 6.78 1.60
CA TYR A 688 14.19 6.64 2.95
C TYR A 688 14.17 5.19 3.45
N ARG A 689 13.56 4.31 2.66
CA ARG A 689 13.61 2.85 2.85
C ARG A 689 14.96 2.28 2.44
N LEU A 690 15.37 2.56 1.19
CA LEU A 690 16.70 2.28 0.66
C LEU A 690 17.28 3.59 0.10
N ASP A 691 18.04 4.28 0.92
CA ASP A 691 18.51 5.63 0.67
C ASP A 691 19.24 5.76 -0.68
N VAL A 692 18.99 6.86 -1.37
CA VAL A 692 19.56 7.17 -2.70
C VAL A 692 21.08 7.06 -2.76
N SER A 693 21.76 7.14 -1.62
CA SER A 693 23.21 6.94 -1.54
C SER A 693 23.66 5.55 -2.00
N GLU A 694 22.81 4.53 -1.89
CA GLU A 694 23.10 3.19 -2.42
C GLU A 694 23.21 3.21 -3.95
N GLY A 695 22.30 3.91 -4.62
CA GLY A 695 22.35 4.14 -6.07
C GLY A 695 23.56 4.95 -6.49
N PHE A 696 23.93 6.00 -5.75
CA PHE A 696 25.12 6.79 -6.04
C PHE A 696 26.41 5.98 -5.87
N GLN A 697 26.53 5.15 -4.84
CA GLN A 697 27.68 4.26 -4.63
C GLN A 697 27.82 3.28 -5.81
N LEU A 698 26.73 2.62 -6.23
CA LEU A 698 26.73 1.70 -7.36
C LEU A 698 27.13 2.41 -8.67
N PHE A 699 26.47 3.52 -9.00
CA PHE A 699 26.74 4.26 -10.24
C PHE A 699 28.18 4.77 -10.30
N THR A 700 28.68 5.34 -9.20
CA THR A 700 30.08 5.79 -9.09
C THR A 700 31.07 4.63 -9.32
N THR A 701 30.79 3.47 -8.74
CA THR A 701 31.60 2.26 -8.89
C THR A 701 31.64 1.80 -10.34
N LEU A 702 30.48 1.68 -11.00
CA LEU A 702 30.36 1.27 -12.39
C LEU A 702 31.12 2.24 -13.34
N GLN A 703 30.93 3.54 -13.15
CA GLN A 703 31.64 4.57 -13.93
C GLN A 703 33.17 4.52 -13.72
N ARG A 704 33.62 4.34 -12.47
CA ARG A 704 35.05 4.19 -12.13
C ARG A 704 35.68 2.97 -12.79
N LEU A 705 34.93 1.86 -12.88
CA LEU A 705 35.33 0.63 -13.54
C LEU A 705 35.19 0.68 -15.08
N LYS A 706 34.63 1.76 -15.62
CA LYS A 706 34.31 1.92 -17.07
C LYS A 706 33.30 0.87 -17.55
N VAL A 707 32.46 0.36 -16.67
CA VAL A 707 31.33 -0.47 -17.06
C VAL A 707 30.26 0.43 -17.69
N PRO A 708 29.74 0.10 -18.87
CA PRO A 708 28.67 0.89 -19.48
C PRO A 708 27.50 1.04 -18.52
N SER A 709 27.19 2.26 -18.12
CA SER A 709 26.12 2.50 -17.17
C SER A 709 25.44 3.85 -17.34
N LYS A 710 24.17 3.90 -16.93
CA LYS A 710 23.33 5.09 -16.93
C LYS A 710 22.66 5.17 -15.57
N MET A 711 22.44 6.39 -15.08
CA MET A 711 21.61 6.62 -13.87
C MET A 711 20.37 7.41 -14.27
N LEU A 712 19.20 6.88 -13.90
CA LEU A 712 17.91 7.56 -13.96
C LEU A 712 17.56 7.98 -12.52
N TYR A 713 17.69 9.28 -12.25
CA TYR A 713 17.50 9.86 -10.94
C TYR A 713 16.23 10.72 -10.93
N PHE A 714 15.36 10.48 -9.94
CA PHE A 714 14.13 11.23 -9.74
C PHE A 714 14.21 12.10 -8.47
N PRO A 715 14.30 13.43 -8.61
CA PRO A 715 14.46 14.33 -7.44
C PRO A 715 13.20 14.44 -6.58
N ASP A 716 12.06 13.98 -7.07
CA ASP A 716 10.73 14.17 -6.48
C ASP A 716 9.95 12.86 -6.29
N GLU A 717 10.61 11.71 -6.38
CA GLU A 717 10.04 10.38 -6.07
C GLU A 717 10.73 9.76 -4.85
N GLY A 718 10.01 8.83 -4.19
CA GLY A 718 10.51 7.99 -3.11
C GLY A 718 10.96 6.62 -3.59
N HIS A 719 10.72 5.60 -2.74
CA HIS A 719 10.99 4.19 -3.07
C HIS A 719 10.16 3.70 -4.26
N TRP A 720 9.01 4.29 -4.50
CA TRP A 720 8.16 4.01 -5.66
C TRP A 720 8.12 5.22 -6.60
N VAL A 721 8.23 4.97 -7.90
CA VAL A 721 8.01 5.98 -8.95
C VAL A 721 6.51 5.98 -9.27
N LEU A 722 5.80 7.01 -8.80
CA LEU A 722 4.33 7.04 -8.80
C LEU A 722 3.73 8.16 -9.65
N LYS A 723 4.45 9.25 -9.89
CA LYS A 723 3.95 10.35 -10.71
C LYS A 723 3.84 9.90 -12.17
N PRO A 724 2.71 10.15 -12.85
CA PRO A 724 2.44 9.58 -14.16
C PRO A 724 3.51 9.82 -15.23
N GLN A 725 4.03 11.03 -15.33
CA GLN A 725 5.09 11.34 -16.31
C GLN A 725 6.46 10.75 -15.91
N ASN A 726 6.75 10.65 -14.61
CA ASN A 726 7.95 9.97 -14.12
C ASN A 726 7.86 8.47 -14.42
N SER A 727 6.69 7.84 -14.20
CA SER A 727 6.45 6.45 -14.56
C SER A 727 6.60 6.21 -16.06
N ARG A 728 6.11 7.13 -16.92
CA ARG A 728 6.32 7.08 -18.39
C ARG A 728 7.80 7.08 -18.74
N LEU A 729 8.57 8.00 -18.15
CA LEU A 729 10.01 8.10 -18.37
C LEU A 729 10.74 6.84 -17.87
N TRP A 730 10.31 6.31 -16.73
CA TRP A 730 10.85 5.08 -16.14
C TRP A 730 10.67 3.89 -17.10
N TYR A 731 9.44 3.57 -17.52
CA TYR A 731 9.15 2.46 -18.45
C TYR A 731 9.90 2.62 -19.78
N LYS A 732 9.89 3.83 -20.32
CA LYS A 732 10.62 4.12 -21.56
C LYS A 732 12.13 3.87 -21.40
N THR A 733 12.75 4.42 -20.37
CA THR A 733 14.20 4.31 -20.15
C THR A 733 14.63 2.87 -19.88
N VAL A 734 13.83 2.10 -19.10
CA VAL A 734 14.10 0.70 -18.82
C VAL A 734 13.99 -0.14 -20.09
N ASN A 735 12.92 0.02 -20.86
CA ASN A 735 12.73 -0.73 -22.10
C ASN A 735 13.80 -0.37 -23.15
N ASP A 736 14.13 0.91 -23.35
CA ASP A 736 15.18 1.36 -24.25
C ASP A 736 16.56 0.78 -23.87
N TRP A 737 16.86 0.72 -22.55
CA TRP A 737 18.11 0.14 -22.06
C TRP A 737 18.20 -1.34 -22.36
N VAL A 738 17.15 -2.11 -22.07
CA VAL A 738 17.10 -3.55 -22.36
C VAL A 738 17.19 -3.79 -23.88
N GLU A 739 16.48 -3.01 -24.67
CA GLU A 739 16.49 -3.13 -26.12
C GLU A 739 17.90 -2.86 -26.72
N GLN A 740 18.60 -1.87 -26.19
CA GLN A 740 19.97 -1.54 -26.64
C GLN A 740 20.94 -2.72 -26.50
N TRP A 741 20.79 -3.56 -25.48
CA TRP A 741 21.74 -4.62 -25.17
C TRP A 741 21.25 -6.02 -25.55
N CYS A 742 19.94 -6.23 -25.69
CA CYS A 742 19.32 -7.54 -26.02
C CYS A 742 18.85 -7.64 -27.47
N LYS A 743 19.09 -6.66 -28.32
CA LYS A 743 18.82 -6.75 -29.76
C LYS A 743 19.82 -7.61 -30.51
#